data_9f8848b5fd1c7f800ee510ba5f2370a8
#
_entry.id   9f8848b5fd1c7f800ee510ba5f2370a8
#
_cell.length_a   1.000
_cell.length_b   1.000
_cell.length_c   1.000
_cell.angle_alpha   90.00
_cell.angle_beta   90.00
_cell.angle_gamma   90.00
#
_symmetry.space_group_name_H-M   'P 1'
#
loop_
_entity.id
_entity.type
_entity.pdbx_description
1 polymer ?
#
loop_
_entity_poly.entity_id
_entity_poly.type
_entity_poly.pdbx_seq_one_letter_code
_entity_poly.pdbx_strand_id
1 'polypeptide(L)'
;MRKESKTGAGQARRKAARALQWPLWLAVAAAPVQAQEQAAQSLPAVTVSGDGIAPDTATLGKLPLSVREIPQSVTVIGLERMQEQNLQSLDEVMQHATGITVQPYQLLTTAYYSRGFKVDSFEQDGVPVLMGNMAASPRDMAVYERVEILRGANGLLHGAGNPAATVNLVRKRPQREFAFNGTVSAGSWERYRVEADLGGPLNASGSVRGRIVGAVEDRGYFYDVADQQSALFYGIGEVDLGPRTVLSAGLQYQRIRSTTNMAGVPRYSDGGDIGLPRSTYLDAAWDRFNWDTTRVFADLEHGFGEGWTAKISANYLTADSNLKYAGAYGAIDRETGLGSRLMGGAYKFDNTQASVDAYVSGPVQWFGRRHELLLGGNAQRTTSEQYTGMLTPALNVPVNVFDWDPHSVPEPGVGPYTSPGETRLKQQGIYAMGRFSLADPVTLVLGGRMSWWNQSAPGARQRIDPEFTPYGGLIVDLDKDWSLYGSYAQVFQPQSQLTRDGKPLDPVTGTNYEAGVKGALADGALNVSLAVFHIQQKNRAQQDPDWPCVGNNCYYVSGGEVRSRGFEAEASGQVTPYWTVAAGYTFNTSKYLSDSVSNGQPFASFTPKHIFRLWTNYALPAMERRLSVGGGVQMQSGYSTVSGPVTLRQGGYTLVDLRMAYRLDKHLTASLNLNNVFDRRYYQSLSGTSWNNRYGEPRNVMLTLRAQY
;
A
#
# COMPACT_ATOMS: atom_id res chain seq x y z
N MET A 1 -8.48 -42.74 -42.16
CA MET A 1 -9.85 -42.30 -41.79
C MET A 1 -9.72 -41.25 -40.69
N ARG A 2 -10.17 -40.04 -41.01
CA ARG A 2 -10.17 -38.84 -40.15
C ARG A 2 -11.05 -39.02 -38.91
N LYS A 3 -10.62 -38.47 -37.76
CA LYS A 3 -11.54 -37.75 -36.86
C LYS A 3 -10.73 -36.68 -36.08
N GLU A 4 -11.05 -35.45 -36.40
CA GLU A 4 -10.63 -34.24 -35.70
C GLU A 4 -11.27 -34.19 -34.30
N SER A 5 -10.52 -33.74 -33.28
CA SER A 5 -11.07 -33.33 -32.02
C SER A 5 -10.99 -31.79 -31.85
N LYS A 6 -12.12 -31.16 -32.10
CA LYS A 6 -12.39 -29.79 -31.65
C LYS A 6 -12.83 -29.84 -30.21
N THR A 7 -12.04 -29.34 -29.27
CA THR A 7 -12.57 -28.89 -27.95
C THR A 7 -11.51 -28.04 -27.27
N GLY A 8 -11.72 -26.74 -27.16
CA GLY A 8 -10.83 -25.83 -26.43
C GLY A 8 -11.35 -24.39 -26.27
N ALA A 9 -12.37 -23.99 -27.05
CA ALA A 9 -12.82 -22.61 -27.06
C ALA A 9 -14.14 -22.34 -26.29
N GLY A 10 -14.75 -23.34 -25.69
CA GLY A 10 -16.11 -23.24 -25.13
C GLY A 10 -16.20 -22.93 -23.62
N GLN A 11 -15.14 -23.09 -22.87
CA GLN A 11 -15.23 -22.94 -21.40
C GLN A 11 -14.96 -21.53 -20.86
N ALA A 12 -14.19 -20.72 -21.56
CA ALA A 12 -13.90 -19.34 -21.12
C ALA A 12 -15.13 -18.41 -21.20
N ARG A 13 -16.05 -18.65 -22.15
CA ARG A 13 -17.27 -17.82 -22.31
C ARG A 13 -18.42 -18.15 -21.34
N ARG A 14 -18.39 -19.30 -20.68
CA ARG A 14 -19.48 -19.67 -19.75
C ARG A 14 -19.30 -19.18 -18.31
N LYS A 15 -18.10 -18.76 -17.90
CA LYS A 15 -17.84 -18.24 -16.55
C LYS A 15 -18.29 -16.78 -16.37
N ALA A 16 -18.30 -15.96 -17.40
CA ALA A 16 -18.76 -14.57 -17.32
C ALA A 16 -20.29 -14.42 -17.15
N ALA A 17 -21.06 -15.38 -17.59
CA ALA A 17 -22.53 -15.31 -17.57
C ALA A 17 -23.20 -15.76 -16.24
N ARG A 18 -22.44 -16.38 -15.32
CA ARG A 18 -23.00 -16.85 -14.03
C ARG A 18 -22.85 -15.87 -12.85
N ALA A 19 -22.15 -14.76 -13.02
CA ALA A 19 -21.95 -13.76 -11.96
C ALA A 19 -23.08 -12.72 -11.86
N LEU A 20 -24.05 -12.72 -12.77
CA LEU A 20 -25.08 -11.67 -12.87
C LEU A 20 -26.51 -12.15 -12.57
N GLN A 21 -26.71 -13.15 -11.72
CA GLN A 21 -28.05 -13.53 -11.26
C GLN A 21 -28.24 -13.26 -9.77
N TRP A 22 -28.47 -12.00 -9.43
CA TRP A 22 -29.16 -11.59 -8.21
C TRP A 22 -30.25 -10.59 -8.59
N PRO A 23 -31.52 -10.79 -8.18
CA PRO A 23 -32.57 -9.84 -8.48
C PRO A 23 -32.44 -8.61 -7.59
N LEU A 24 -32.12 -7.46 -8.19
CA LEU A 24 -32.27 -6.15 -7.57
C LEU A 24 -33.72 -5.72 -7.74
N TRP A 25 -34.55 -5.92 -6.72
CA TRP A 25 -35.80 -5.18 -6.54
C TRP A 25 -35.54 -4.02 -5.58
N LEU A 26 -35.21 -2.85 -6.11
CA LEU A 26 -35.31 -1.57 -5.43
C LEU A 26 -36.42 -0.79 -6.13
N ALA A 27 -37.61 -0.83 -5.54
CA ALA A 27 -38.71 0.04 -5.93
C ALA A 27 -38.40 1.46 -5.44
N VAL A 28 -38.11 2.38 -6.36
CA VAL A 28 -38.01 3.80 -6.09
C VAL A 28 -39.43 4.40 -6.25
N ALA A 29 -40.05 4.73 -5.13
CA ALA A 29 -41.28 5.55 -5.15
C ALA A 29 -40.90 7.01 -5.43
N ALA A 30 -41.24 7.50 -6.61
CA ALA A 30 -41.10 8.90 -6.96
C ALA A 30 -42.32 9.67 -6.45
N ALA A 31 -42.14 10.57 -5.46
CA ALA A 31 -43.08 11.59 -5.10
C ALA A 31 -42.65 12.94 -5.76
N PRO A 32 -43.56 13.72 -6.33
CA PRO A 32 -43.20 15.01 -6.90
C PRO A 32 -43.01 16.05 -5.80
N VAL A 33 -41.81 16.63 -5.72
CA VAL A 33 -41.50 17.76 -4.85
C VAL A 33 -41.50 19.03 -5.70
N GLN A 34 -42.34 19.99 -5.33
CA GLN A 34 -42.37 21.35 -5.90
C GLN A 34 -41.07 22.08 -5.55
N ALA A 35 -40.47 22.68 -6.57
CA ALA A 35 -39.24 23.45 -6.46
C ALA A 35 -39.54 24.84 -5.84
N GLN A 36 -38.88 25.09 -4.68
CA GLN A 36 -38.59 26.44 -4.22
C GLN A 36 -37.11 26.73 -4.49
N GLU A 37 -36.84 27.77 -5.27
CA GLU A 37 -35.49 28.30 -5.48
C GLU A 37 -34.91 28.81 -4.15
N GLN A 38 -34.06 28.05 -3.51
CA GLN A 38 -33.12 28.53 -2.51
C GLN A 38 -31.71 28.42 -3.06
N ALA A 39 -30.92 29.48 -2.86
CA ALA A 39 -29.57 29.62 -3.31
C ALA A 39 -28.73 28.32 -3.02
N ALA A 40 -28.16 27.78 -4.07
CA ALA A 40 -27.31 26.59 -4.00
C ALA A 40 -26.10 26.84 -3.08
N GLN A 41 -26.13 26.31 -1.87
CA GLN A 41 -24.88 26.07 -1.12
C GLN A 41 -24.17 24.92 -1.82
N SER A 42 -23.12 25.25 -2.57
CA SER A 42 -22.20 24.26 -3.12
C SER A 42 -21.63 23.44 -1.96
N LEU A 43 -21.63 22.11 -2.10
CA LEU A 43 -20.77 21.25 -1.27
C LEU A 43 -19.37 21.87 -1.26
N PRO A 44 -18.65 21.88 -0.11
CA PRO A 44 -17.28 22.36 -0.13
C PRO A 44 -16.52 21.49 -1.12
N ALA A 45 -16.19 22.09 -2.27
CA ALA A 45 -15.26 21.47 -3.19
C ALA A 45 -13.99 21.23 -2.40
N VAL A 46 -13.47 20.02 -2.41
CA VAL A 46 -12.07 19.78 -2.04
C VAL A 46 -11.29 20.63 -3.03
N THR A 47 -10.93 21.84 -2.60
CA THR A 47 -10.17 22.76 -3.41
C THR A 47 -8.77 22.17 -3.47
N VAL A 48 -8.43 21.55 -4.58
CA VAL A 48 -7.04 21.29 -4.93
C VAL A 48 -6.46 22.65 -5.23
N SER A 49 -5.87 23.29 -4.22
CA SER A 49 -5.12 24.53 -4.42
C SER A 49 -3.86 24.14 -5.19
N GLY A 50 -3.71 24.68 -6.42
CA GLY A 50 -2.53 24.50 -7.27
C GLY A 50 -1.25 25.17 -6.75
N ASP A 51 -1.17 25.48 -5.46
CA ASP A 51 -0.09 26.24 -4.83
C ASP A 51 0.73 25.41 -3.83
N GLY A 52 1.12 24.19 -4.20
CA GLY A 52 2.25 23.51 -3.53
C GLY A 52 2.07 23.15 -2.05
N ILE A 53 0.87 23.19 -1.50
CA ILE A 53 0.57 22.87 -0.10
C ILE A 53 0.31 21.37 0.01
N ALA A 54 0.99 20.69 0.92
CA ALA A 54 0.61 19.33 1.32
C ALA A 54 -0.87 19.35 1.73
N PRO A 55 -1.73 18.44 1.20
CA PRO A 55 -3.14 18.47 1.54
C PRO A 55 -3.28 18.37 3.06
N ASP A 56 -3.86 19.38 3.65
CA ASP A 56 -4.09 19.50 5.10
C ASP A 56 -5.20 18.57 5.60
N THR A 57 -5.94 17.97 4.67
CA THR A 57 -7.08 17.08 4.96
C THR A 57 -6.80 15.64 4.53
N ALA A 58 -7.16 14.69 5.41
CA ALA A 58 -7.15 13.27 5.12
C ALA A 58 -8.57 12.70 5.14
N THR A 59 -8.81 11.68 4.32
CA THR A 59 -10.12 11.01 4.18
C THR A 59 -10.16 9.61 4.81
N LEU A 60 -9.06 9.19 5.43
CA LEU A 60 -8.91 7.90 6.12
C LEU A 60 -10.01 7.63 7.17
N GLY A 61 -10.53 8.69 7.80
CA GLY A 61 -11.64 8.60 8.76
C GLY A 61 -13.03 8.62 8.15
N LYS A 62 -13.16 8.58 6.81
CA LYS A 62 -14.41 8.78 6.05
C LYS A 62 -15.06 10.17 6.26
N LEU A 63 -14.44 10.99 7.07
CA LEU A 63 -14.72 12.41 7.24
C LEU A 63 -13.52 13.19 6.69
N PRO A 64 -13.73 14.29 5.98
CA PRO A 64 -12.65 15.16 5.53
C PRO A 64 -12.14 15.97 6.74
N LEU A 65 -11.17 15.39 7.46
CA LEU A 65 -10.58 15.98 8.66
C LEU A 65 -9.18 16.49 8.36
N SER A 66 -8.81 17.60 8.99
CA SER A 66 -7.42 18.02 9.01
C SER A 66 -6.57 16.98 9.77
N VAL A 67 -5.28 16.91 9.43
CA VAL A 67 -4.35 15.99 10.12
C VAL A 67 -4.37 16.23 11.64
N ARG A 68 -4.58 17.49 12.08
CA ARG A 68 -4.66 17.88 13.50
C ARG A 68 -5.87 17.27 14.21
N GLU A 69 -6.99 17.12 13.52
CA GLU A 69 -8.24 16.59 14.08
C GLU A 69 -8.32 15.06 14.18
N ILE A 70 -7.31 14.33 13.68
CA ILE A 70 -7.27 12.86 13.76
C ILE A 70 -6.38 12.47 14.94
N PRO A 71 -6.88 11.81 16.00
CA PRO A 71 -6.07 11.48 17.18
C PRO A 71 -5.22 10.22 16.97
N GLN A 72 -4.50 10.16 15.87
CA GLN A 72 -3.50 9.15 15.50
C GLN A 72 -2.45 9.76 14.58
N SER A 73 -1.28 9.13 14.46
CA SER A 73 -0.23 9.56 13.53
C SER A 73 -0.68 9.34 12.08
N VAL A 74 -0.66 10.40 11.28
CA VAL A 74 -1.06 10.40 9.86
C VAL A 74 0.04 11.06 9.03
N THR A 75 0.42 10.42 7.94
CA THR A 75 1.27 10.99 6.88
C THR A 75 0.44 11.12 5.62
N VAL A 76 0.50 12.29 4.96
CA VAL A 76 -0.09 12.52 3.64
C VAL A 76 1.03 12.85 2.65
N ILE A 77 1.12 12.07 1.57
CA ILE A 77 2.06 12.30 0.47
C ILE A 77 1.26 12.70 -0.75
N GLY A 78 1.23 14.00 -1.02
CA GLY A 78 0.46 14.58 -2.13
C GLY A 78 1.18 14.49 -3.48
N LEU A 79 0.44 14.83 -4.53
CA LEU A 79 0.88 14.75 -5.93
C LEU A 79 2.17 15.55 -6.18
N GLU A 80 2.28 16.77 -5.64
CA GLU A 80 3.46 17.62 -5.81
C GLU A 80 4.71 16.93 -5.27
N ARG A 81 4.66 16.40 -4.04
CA ARG A 81 5.79 15.66 -3.44
C ARG A 81 6.13 14.41 -4.26
N MET A 82 5.12 13.66 -4.74
CA MET A 82 5.36 12.51 -5.62
C MET A 82 6.06 12.94 -6.91
N GLN A 83 5.66 14.07 -7.48
CA GLN A 83 6.26 14.61 -8.70
C GLN A 83 7.68 15.15 -8.48
N GLU A 84 7.93 15.84 -7.37
CA GLU A 84 9.26 16.36 -7.03
C GLU A 84 10.28 15.25 -6.83
N GLN A 85 9.90 14.22 -6.11
CA GLN A 85 10.76 13.06 -5.81
C GLN A 85 10.73 12.01 -6.93
N ASN A 86 9.91 12.22 -7.97
CA ASN A 86 9.71 11.27 -9.07
C ASN A 86 9.25 9.87 -8.59
N LEU A 87 8.29 9.85 -7.63
CA LEU A 87 7.74 8.62 -7.07
C LEU A 87 6.63 8.08 -8.00
N GLN A 88 6.96 7.09 -8.79
CA GLN A 88 6.07 6.55 -9.82
C GLN A 88 5.38 5.24 -9.43
N SER A 89 5.87 4.59 -8.37
CA SER A 89 5.30 3.37 -7.81
C SER A 89 4.95 3.53 -6.32
N LEU A 90 4.04 2.69 -5.82
CA LEU A 90 3.74 2.67 -4.39
C LEU A 90 4.97 2.30 -3.55
N ASP A 91 5.85 1.43 -4.05
CA ASP A 91 7.09 1.05 -3.36
C ASP A 91 7.98 2.27 -3.11
N GLU A 92 8.14 3.13 -4.12
CA GLU A 92 8.90 4.38 -4.01
C GLU A 92 8.23 5.34 -3.00
N VAL A 93 6.90 5.49 -3.03
CA VAL A 93 6.16 6.32 -2.05
C VAL A 93 6.37 5.80 -0.62
N MET A 94 6.21 4.50 -0.40
CA MET A 94 6.36 3.88 0.91
C MET A 94 7.80 3.96 1.44
N GLN A 95 8.80 3.91 0.56
CA GLN A 95 10.21 4.06 0.94
C GLN A 95 10.52 5.47 1.49
N HIS A 96 9.79 6.49 1.01
CA HIS A 96 9.94 7.88 1.44
C HIS A 96 8.96 8.30 2.55
N ALA A 97 8.08 7.40 2.97
CA ALA A 97 7.12 7.64 4.04
C ALA A 97 7.75 7.52 5.43
N THR A 98 7.26 8.33 6.38
CA THR A 98 7.69 8.29 7.79
C THR A 98 7.34 6.96 8.42
N GLY A 99 8.30 6.32 9.09
CA GLY A 99 8.07 5.12 9.89
C GLY A 99 7.79 3.84 9.12
N ILE A 100 8.02 3.84 7.81
CA ILE A 100 7.82 2.66 6.96
C ILE A 100 9.15 2.01 6.62
N THR A 101 9.21 0.69 6.79
CA THR A 101 10.27 -0.17 6.28
C THR A 101 9.75 -0.93 5.08
N VAL A 102 10.49 -0.88 3.98
CA VAL A 102 10.15 -1.54 2.71
C VAL A 102 11.07 -2.75 2.56
N GLN A 103 10.47 -3.93 2.39
CA GLN A 103 11.20 -5.19 2.20
C GLN A 103 10.77 -5.87 0.91
N PRO A 104 11.55 -5.80 -0.17
CA PRO A 104 11.31 -6.58 -1.36
C PRO A 104 11.57 -8.07 -1.10
N TYR A 105 10.59 -8.91 -1.46
CA TYR A 105 10.75 -10.36 -1.51
C TYR A 105 11.32 -10.82 -2.83
N GLN A 106 10.96 -10.14 -3.88
CA GLN A 106 11.42 -10.34 -5.24
C GLN A 106 11.24 -9.03 -5.99
N LEU A 107 11.73 -8.96 -7.22
CA LEU A 107 11.44 -7.82 -8.06
C LEU A 107 9.92 -7.68 -8.22
N LEU A 108 9.37 -6.51 -7.95
CA LEU A 108 7.94 -6.18 -8.04
C LEU A 108 7.02 -6.80 -6.98
N THR A 109 7.54 -7.51 -5.97
CA THR A 109 6.73 -7.97 -4.84
C THR A 109 7.36 -7.55 -3.53
N THR A 110 6.70 -6.64 -2.84
CA THR A 110 7.24 -5.96 -1.67
C THR A 110 6.30 -6.09 -0.47
N ALA A 111 6.85 -6.23 0.71
CA ALA A 111 6.16 -6.08 1.97
C ALA A 111 6.55 -4.78 2.65
N TYR A 112 5.56 -4.12 3.24
CA TYR A 112 5.76 -2.92 4.04
C TYR A 112 5.57 -3.23 5.51
N TYR A 113 6.34 -2.57 6.36
CA TYR A 113 6.24 -2.72 7.80
C TYR A 113 6.18 -1.35 8.46
N SER A 114 5.32 -1.22 9.45
CA SER A 114 5.23 -0.05 10.31
C SER A 114 5.24 -0.50 11.76
N ARG A 115 6.04 0.18 12.58
CA ARG A 115 6.13 -0.12 14.03
C ARG A 115 6.43 -1.61 14.33
N GLY A 116 7.14 -2.32 13.41
CA GLY A 116 7.49 -3.73 13.52
C GLY A 116 6.42 -4.72 13.04
N PHE A 117 5.25 -4.27 12.62
CA PHE A 117 4.16 -5.12 12.09
C PHE A 117 4.02 -4.94 10.58
N LYS A 118 3.61 -6.01 9.89
CA LYS A 118 3.35 -5.97 8.45
C LYS A 118 2.11 -5.15 8.15
N VAL A 119 2.21 -4.25 7.19
CA VAL A 119 1.07 -3.50 6.65
C VAL A 119 0.28 -4.43 5.72
N ASP A 120 -0.95 -4.72 6.07
CA ASP A 120 -1.89 -5.56 5.31
C ASP A 120 -3.23 -4.87 5.04
N SER A 121 -3.40 -3.67 5.56
CA SER A 121 -4.60 -2.86 5.41
C SER A 121 -4.39 -1.81 4.34
N PHE A 122 -4.98 -2.05 3.16
CA PHE A 122 -4.94 -1.13 2.02
C PHE A 122 -6.34 -0.74 1.61
N GLU A 123 -6.51 0.53 1.27
CA GLU A 123 -7.76 1.11 0.83
C GLU A 123 -7.56 1.92 -0.45
N GLN A 124 -8.63 2.07 -1.19
CA GLN A 124 -8.72 3.03 -2.27
C GLN A 124 -9.99 3.87 -2.07
N ASP A 125 -9.81 5.18 -1.86
CA ASP A 125 -10.87 6.12 -1.47
C ASP A 125 -11.69 5.63 -0.26
N GLY A 126 -11.00 5.02 0.73
CA GLY A 126 -11.59 4.48 1.94
C GLY A 126 -12.30 3.13 1.79
N VAL A 127 -12.19 2.46 0.65
CA VAL A 127 -12.74 1.12 0.42
C VAL A 127 -11.61 0.08 0.41
N PRO A 128 -11.70 -1.02 1.19
CA PRO A 128 -10.65 -2.03 1.24
C PRO A 128 -10.33 -2.66 -0.12
N VAL A 129 -9.03 -2.80 -0.43
CA VAL A 129 -8.53 -3.38 -1.68
C VAL A 129 -7.48 -4.45 -1.43
N LEU A 130 -7.46 -5.46 -2.29
CA LEU A 130 -6.46 -6.53 -2.26
C LEU A 130 -5.10 -5.97 -2.69
N MET A 131 -4.10 -6.14 -1.82
CA MET A 131 -2.69 -5.80 -2.08
C MET A 131 -1.73 -6.66 -1.26
N GLY A 132 -0.43 -6.56 -1.56
CA GLY A 132 0.62 -7.10 -0.71
C GLY A 132 0.87 -8.60 -0.83
N ASN A 133 0.44 -9.24 -1.93
CA ASN A 133 0.76 -10.63 -2.24
C ASN A 133 1.22 -10.77 -3.71
N MET A 134 1.69 -11.95 -4.08
CA MET A 134 2.16 -12.25 -5.45
C MET A 134 1.07 -12.10 -6.53
N ALA A 135 -0.18 -12.13 -6.12
CA ALA A 135 -1.32 -12.02 -7.01
C ALA A 135 -1.72 -10.58 -7.33
N ALA A 136 -1.30 -9.61 -6.51
CA ALA A 136 -1.59 -8.20 -6.72
C ALA A 136 -0.44 -7.50 -7.46
N SER A 137 -0.75 -6.82 -8.55
CA SER A 137 0.25 -6.04 -9.29
C SER A 137 0.77 -4.85 -8.48
N PRO A 138 2.04 -4.44 -8.66
CA PRO A 138 2.53 -3.16 -8.18
C PRO A 138 1.63 -2.01 -8.65
N ARG A 139 1.43 -0.99 -7.80
CA ARG A 139 0.56 0.15 -8.12
C ARG A 139 1.36 1.27 -8.75
N ASP A 140 0.92 1.70 -9.92
CA ASP A 140 1.41 2.90 -10.59
C ASP A 140 0.73 4.14 -9.97
N MET A 141 1.53 5.17 -9.63
CA MET A 141 1.04 6.37 -8.95
C MET A 141 0.37 7.39 -9.88
N ALA A 142 0.44 7.23 -11.20
CA ALA A 142 -0.15 8.17 -12.16
C ALA A 142 -1.65 8.43 -11.95
N VAL A 143 -2.39 7.48 -11.37
CA VAL A 143 -3.85 7.57 -11.15
C VAL A 143 -4.24 8.14 -9.80
N TYR A 144 -3.27 8.42 -8.92
CA TYR A 144 -3.54 8.86 -7.55
C TYR A 144 -3.17 10.32 -7.33
N GLU A 145 -4.02 11.00 -6.58
CA GLU A 145 -3.82 12.38 -6.14
C GLU A 145 -2.89 12.45 -4.93
N ARG A 146 -3.04 11.47 -4.03
CA ARG A 146 -2.23 11.36 -2.82
C ARG A 146 -2.29 9.95 -2.23
N VAL A 147 -1.34 9.69 -1.35
CA VAL A 147 -1.29 8.51 -0.48
C VAL A 147 -1.39 8.97 0.96
N GLU A 148 -2.36 8.42 1.69
CA GLU A 148 -2.58 8.69 3.11
C GLU A 148 -2.20 7.44 3.91
N ILE A 149 -1.44 7.62 4.99
CA ILE A 149 -0.94 6.53 5.83
C ILE A 149 -1.31 6.81 7.28
N LEU A 150 -2.27 6.06 7.82
CA LEU A 150 -2.66 6.06 9.23
C LEU A 150 -1.88 4.98 9.96
N ARG A 151 -0.99 5.34 10.90
CA ARG A 151 -0.16 4.37 11.63
C ARG A 151 -0.86 3.87 12.89
N GLY A 152 -0.64 2.59 13.22
CA GLY A 152 -1.27 1.89 14.33
C GLY A 152 -2.48 1.06 13.92
N ALA A 153 -3.29 0.65 14.89
CA ALA A 153 -4.49 -0.15 14.65
C ALA A 153 -5.62 0.68 14.03
N ASN A 154 -6.32 0.13 13.04
CA ASN A 154 -7.50 0.73 12.39
C ASN A 154 -8.63 -0.30 12.23
N GLY A 155 -8.97 -1.00 13.31
CA GLY A 155 -10.06 -1.99 13.27
C GLY A 155 -11.43 -1.37 13.08
N LEU A 156 -11.62 -0.11 13.45
CA LEU A 156 -12.89 0.62 13.32
C LEU A 156 -13.39 0.66 11.86
N LEU A 157 -12.55 1.04 10.92
CA LEU A 157 -12.96 1.26 9.53
C LEU A 157 -12.56 0.11 8.61
N HIS A 158 -11.39 -0.49 8.85
CA HIS A 158 -10.87 -1.58 8.00
C HIS A 158 -11.36 -2.97 8.43
N GLY A 159 -11.48 -3.22 9.74
CA GLY A 159 -11.86 -4.52 10.31
C GLY A 159 -10.64 -5.37 10.66
N ALA A 160 -10.49 -6.55 10.01
CA ALA A 160 -9.39 -7.47 10.30
C ALA A 160 -8.07 -6.98 9.69
N GLY A 161 -6.96 -7.04 10.46
CA GLY A 161 -5.61 -6.67 10.02
C GLY A 161 -4.60 -6.63 11.15
N ASN A 162 -3.39 -6.18 10.84
CA ASN A 162 -2.31 -5.95 11.82
C ASN A 162 -2.37 -4.53 12.39
N PRO A 163 -1.84 -4.31 13.60
CA PRO A 163 -1.75 -2.97 14.18
C PRO A 163 -0.54 -2.17 13.62
N ALA A 164 -0.34 -2.22 12.31
CA ALA A 164 0.79 -1.62 11.60
C ALA A 164 0.48 -0.22 11.07
N ALA A 165 -0.26 -0.20 9.99
CA ALA A 165 -0.80 1.00 9.34
C ALA A 165 -1.91 0.62 8.37
N THR A 166 -2.76 1.61 8.04
CA THR A 166 -3.67 1.58 6.89
C THR A 166 -3.17 2.56 5.84
N VAL A 167 -3.06 2.09 4.60
CA VAL A 167 -2.62 2.89 3.45
C VAL A 167 -3.81 3.11 2.53
N ASN A 168 -4.23 4.37 2.39
CA ASN A 168 -5.33 4.77 1.52
C ASN A 168 -4.78 5.49 0.28
N LEU A 169 -5.12 4.97 -0.88
CA LEU A 169 -4.76 5.51 -2.18
C LEU A 169 -5.94 6.35 -2.70
N VAL A 170 -5.79 7.66 -2.72
CA VAL A 170 -6.85 8.59 -3.17
C VAL A 170 -6.68 8.85 -4.64
N ARG A 171 -7.73 8.50 -5.42
CA ARG A 171 -7.72 8.61 -6.88
C ARG A 171 -7.84 10.07 -7.34
N LYS A 172 -7.28 10.36 -8.49
CA LYS A 172 -7.54 11.59 -9.25
C LYS A 172 -8.99 11.62 -9.70
N ARG A 173 -9.68 12.75 -9.46
CA ARG A 173 -11.07 13.01 -9.89
C ARG A 173 -11.12 14.00 -11.04
N PRO A 174 -12.20 14.05 -11.84
CA PRO A 174 -12.39 15.05 -12.87
C PRO A 174 -12.39 16.47 -12.30
N GLN A 175 -11.78 17.39 -13.02
CA GLN A 175 -11.71 18.80 -12.67
C GLN A 175 -12.88 19.58 -13.27
N ARG A 176 -13.21 20.74 -12.70
CA ARG A 176 -14.26 21.62 -13.22
C ARG A 176 -13.82 22.46 -14.42
N GLU A 177 -12.52 22.62 -14.57
CA GLU A 177 -11.89 23.30 -15.69
C GLU A 177 -11.07 22.29 -16.48
N PHE A 178 -10.84 22.59 -17.75
CA PHE A 178 -9.96 21.78 -18.57
C PHE A 178 -8.52 21.84 -18.05
N ALA A 179 -7.91 20.68 -17.89
CA ALA A 179 -6.51 20.56 -17.53
C ALA A 179 -5.84 19.42 -18.29
N PHE A 180 -4.61 19.64 -18.68
CA PHE A 180 -3.74 18.67 -19.29
C PHE A 180 -2.39 18.65 -18.58
N ASN A 181 -1.94 17.44 -18.21
CA ASN A 181 -0.59 17.20 -17.70
C ASN A 181 0.07 16.11 -18.53
N GLY A 182 1.17 16.44 -19.21
CA GLY A 182 1.98 15.49 -19.96
C GLY A 182 3.36 15.37 -19.31
N THR A 183 3.89 14.14 -19.18
CA THR A 183 5.21 13.90 -18.62
C THR A 183 5.98 12.93 -19.50
N VAL A 184 7.24 13.25 -19.80
CA VAL A 184 8.19 12.35 -20.46
C VAL A 184 9.43 12.26 -19.57
N SER A 185 9.86 11.04 -19.27
CA SER A 185 11.04 10.81 -18.43
C SER A 185 11.99 9.83 -19.08
N ALA A 186 13.29 10.06 -18.88
CA ALA A 186 14.37 9.16 -19.30
C ALA A 186 15.42 9.07 -18.19
N GLY A 187 15.90 7.87 -17.90
CA GLY A 187 16.81 7.66 -16.77
C GLY A 187 17.75 6.49 -16.90
N SER A 188 18.51 6.24 -15.86
CA SER A 188 19.44 5.12 -15.75
C SER A 188 18.73 3.79 -16.02
N TRP A 189 19.50 2.83 -16.55
CA TRP A 189 19.04 1.49 -16.92
C TRP A 189 17.93 1.51 -17.96
N GLU A 190 18.09 2.39 -18.99
CA GLU A 190 17.16 2.47 -20.14
C GLU A 190 15.71 2.68 -19.70
N ARG A 191 15.49 3.42 -18.59
CA ARG A 191 14.16 3.72 -18.09
C ARG A 191 13.55 4.86 -18.88
N TYR A 192 12.48 4.58 -19.62
CA TYR A 192 11.71 5.54 -20.42
C TYR A 192 10.25 5.47 -20.01
N ARG A 193 9.65 6.63 -19.72
CA ARG A 193 8.23 6.71 -19.36
C ARG A 193 7.55 7.89 -20.04
N VAL A 194 6.34 7.65 -20.51
CA VAL A 194 5.42 8.69 -21.01
C VAL A 194 4.11 8.59 -20.23
N GLU A 195 3.62 9.73 -19.78
CA GLU A 195 2.34 9.85 -19.05
C GLU A 195 1.55 11.03 -19.60
N ALA A 196 0.24 10.84 -19.77
CA ALA A 196 -0.73 11.87 -20.15
C ALA A 196 -1.94 11.81 -19.22
N ASP A 197 -2.36 12.96 -18.70
CA ASP A 197 -3.47 13.14 -17.78
C ASP A 197 -4.32 14.32 -18.28
N LEU A 198 -5.53 14.02 -18.69
CA LEU A 198 -6.45 14.95 -19.32
C LEU A 198 -7.79 14.93 -18.60
N GLY A 199 -8.31 16.07 -18.18
CA GLY A 199 -9.59 16.16 -17.50
C GLY A 199 -10.31 17.48 -17.73
N GLY A 200 -11.61 17.48 -17.47
CA GLY A 200 -12.43 18.69 -17.55
C GLY A 200 -13.91 18.43 -17.80
N PRO A 201 -14.70 19.50 -17.99
CA PRO A 201 -16.12 19.42 -18.29
C PRO A 201 -16.36 18.86 -19.70
N LEU A 202 -17.35 17.99 -19.83
CA LEU A 202 -17.79 17.38 -21.08
C LEU A 202 -19.05 18.04 -21.64
N ASN A 203 -19.67 18.95 -20.89
CA ASN A 203 -20.81 19.77 -21.34
C ASN A 203 -20.64 21.21 -20.87
N ALA A 204 -21.41 22.12 -21.47
CA ALA A 204 -21.31 23.55 -21.19
C ALA A 204 -21.69 23.95 -19.75
N SER A 205 -22.54 23.17 -19.07
CA SER A 205 -22.94 23.44 -17.67
C SER A 205 -21.87 22.93 -16.64
N GLY A 206 -20.89 22.15 -17.07
CA GLY A 206 -19.94 21.49 -16.16
C GLY A 206 -20.56 20.38 -15.30
N SER A 207 -21.82 20.01 -15.54
CA SER A 207 -22.49 18.94 -14.79
C SER A 207 -22.08 17.55 -15.19
N VAL A 208 -21.41 17.38 -16.34
CA VAL A 208 -20.76 16.12 -16.75
C VAL A 208 -19.28 16.41 -16.93
N ARG A 209 -18.46 15.67 -16.22
CA ARG A 209 -16.99 15.83 -16.22
C ARG A 209 -16.31 14.49 -16.46
N GLY A 210 -15.14 14.51 -17.05
CA GLY A 210 -14.33 13.32 -17.28
C GLY A 210 -12.86 13.56 -17.01
N ARG A 211 -12.14 12.48 -16.70
CA ARG A 211 -10.67 12.45 -16.65
C ARG A 211 -10.15 11.14 -17.20
N ILE A 212 -9.09 11.21 -17.99
CA ILE A 212 -8.38 10.07 -18.53
C ILE A 212 -6.91 10.22 -18.19
N VAL A 213 -6.31 9.14 -17.67
CA VAL A 213 -4.87 9.05 -17.43
C VAL A 213 -4.34 7.83 -18.15
N GLY A 214 -3.26 8.01 -18.91
CA GLY A 214 -2.52 6.94 -19.55
C GLY A 214 -1.04 7.04 -19.21
N ALA A 215 -0.39 5.89 -18.96
CA ALA A 215 1.06 5.82 -18.79
C ALA A 215 1.61 4.56 -19.42
N VAL A 216 2.80 4.70 -20.05
CA VAL A 216 3.58 3.58 -20.55
C VAL A 216 5.01 3.72 -20.07
N GLU A 217 5.62 2.62 -19.65
CA GLU A 217 7.01 2.58 -19.20
C GLU A 217 7.70 1.35 -19.77
N ASP A 218 8.94 1.55 -20.24
CA ASP A 218 9.91 0.50 -20.59
C ASP A 218 11.17 0.77 -19.78
N ARG A 219 11.63 -0.19 -18.98
CA ARG A 219 12.79 -0.03 -18.10
C ARG A 219 13.57 -1.32 -17.92
N GLY A 220 14.89 -1.19 -17.89
CA GLY A 220 15.76 -2.15 -17.23
C GLY A 220 15.86 -1.88 -15.73
N TYR A 221 16.63 -2.71 -15.07
CA TYR A 221 17.00 -2.59 -13.66
C TYR A 221 18.52 -2.59 -13.54
N PHE A 222 19.03 -2.30 -12.36
CA PHE A 222 20.47 -2.40 -12.12
C PHE A 222 20.98 -3.86 -12.05
N TYR A 223 20.07 -4.82 -12.04
CA TYR A 223 20.37 -6.24 -12.25
C TYR A 223 20.53 -6.51 -13.74
N ASP A 224 21.56 -7.29 -14.09
CA ASP A 224 21.70 -7.77 -15.46
C ASP A 224 20.43 -8.54 -15.86
N VAL A 225 20.00 -8.46 -17.13
CA VAL A 225 18.84 -9.16 -17.71
C VAL A 225 17.47 -8.66 -17.23
N ALA A 226 17.32 -8.21 -15.98
CA ALA A 226 16.01 -7.83 -15.44
C ALA A 226 15.43 -6.59 -16.14
N ASP A 227 14.22 -6.71 -16.65
CA ASP A 227 13.48 -5.66 -17.35
C ASP A 227 12.00 -5.62 -16.99
N GLN A 228 11.32 -4.55 -17.38
CA GLN A 228 9.88 -4.40 -17.21
C GLN A 228 9.28 -3.50 -18.29
N GLN A 229 8.15 -3.93 -18.81
CA GLN A 229 7.26 -3.11 -19.61
C GLN A 229 5.92 -2.98 -18.90
N SER A 230 5.42 -1.76 -18.79
CA SER A 230 4.12 -1.52 -18.18
C SER A 230 3.25 -0.57 -19.01
N ALA A 231 1.95 -0.79 -18.96
CA ALA A 231 0.94 0.08 -19.55
C ALA A 231 -0.22 0.25 -18.56
N LEU A 232 -0.66 1.48 -18.41
CA LEU A 232 -1.75 1.88 -17.53
C LEU A 232 -2.77 2.70 -18.30
N PHE A 233 -4.03 2.41 -18.10
CA PHE A 233 -5.17 3.23 -18.50
C PHE A 233 -6.10 3.43 -17.31
N TYR A 234 -6.55 4.67 -17.11
CA TYR A 234 -7.53 5.05 -16.13
C TYR A 234 -8.53 6.02 -16.77
N GLY A 235 -9.81 5.79 -16.57
CA GLY A 235 -10.87 6.67 -16.99
C GLY A 235 -11.92 6.79 -15.90
N ILE A 236 -12.37 8.02 -15.62
CA ILE A 236 -13.44 8.32 -14.68
C ILE A 236 -14.36 9.38 -15.28
N GLY A 237 -15.67 9.17 -15.14
CA GLY A 237 -16.70 10.17 -15.40
C GLY A 237 -17.46 10.53 -14.15
N GLU A 238 -17.88 11.77 -14.03
CA GLU A 238 -18.76 12.29 -12.98
C GLU A 238 -19.95 12.99 -13.59
N VAL A 239 -21.12 12.76 -13.00
CA VAL A 239 -22.38 13.39 -13.41
C VAL A 239 -23.06 13.95 -12.17
N ASP A 240 -23.37 15.23 -12.20
CA ASP A 240 -24.23 15.88 -11.21
C ASP A 240 -25.68 15.51 -11.53
N LEU A 241 -26.25 14.54 -10.83
CA LEU A 241 -27.65 14.11 -10.98
C LEU A 241 -28.65 15.15 -10.41
N GLY A 242 -28.12 16.13 -9.70
CA GLY A 242 -28.81 17.23 -9.09
C GLY A 242 -27.85 18.10 -8.29
N PRO A 243 -28.34 19.18 -7.65
CA PRO A 243 -27.47 20.13 -6.95
C PRO A 243 -26.66 19.54 -5.81
N ARG A 244 -27.07 18.38 -5.32
CA ARG A 244 -26.46 17.71 -4.13
C ARG A 244 -26.13 16.25 -4.37
N THR A 245 -26.22 15.76 -5.60
CA THR A 245 -26.01 14.34 -5.90
C THR A 245 -25.00 14.21 -7.02
N VAL A 246 -23.89 13.53 -6.75
CA VAL A 246 -22.85 13.24 -7.73
C VAL A 246 -22.71 11.72 -7.88
N LEU A 247 -22.80 11.25 -9.11
CA LEU A 247 -22.46 9.88 -9.49
C LEU A 247 -21.10 9.90 -10.20
N SER A 248 -20.17 9.09 -9.71
CA SER A 248 -18.88 8.85 -10.35
C SER A 248 -18.78 7.39 -10.76
N ALA A 249 -18.24 7.10 -11.94
CA ALA A 249 -17.93 5.73 -12.35
C ALA A 249 -16.66 5.71 -13.21
N GLY A 250 -15.91 4.63 -13.12
CA GLY A 250 -14.67 4.54 -13.87
C GLY A 250 -14.06 3.14 -13.96
N LEU A 251 -13.00 3.10 -14.73
CA LEU A 251 -12.23 1.90 -15.06
C LEU A 251 -10.74 2.20 -14.91
N GLN A 252 -10.00 1.24 -14.36
CA GLN A 252 -8.54 1.20 -14.38
C GLN A 252 -8.10 -0.14 -14.95
N TYR A 253 -7.19 -0.11 -15.92
CA TYR A 253 -6.51 -1.29 -16.45
C TYR A 253 -5.01 -1.09 -16.33
N GLN A 254 -4.30 -2.07 -15.82
CA GLN A 254 -2.85 -2.07 -15.73
C GLN A 254 -2.29 -3.41 -16.20
N ARG A 255 -1.30 -3.35 -17.08
CA ARG A 255 -0.57 -4.50 -17.60
C ARG A 255 0.90 -4.36 -17.26
N ILE A 256 1.51 -5.42 -16.74
CA ILE A 256 2.96 -5.50 -16.49
C ILE A 256 3.50 -6.76 -17.11
N ARG A 257 4.61 -6.63 -17.82
CA ARG A 257 5.42 -7.73 -18.34
C ARG A 257 6.83 -7.53 -17.84
N SER A 258 7.40 -8.54 -17.17
CA SER A 258 8.69 -8.38 -16.51
C SER A 258 9.51 -9.66 -16.56
N THR A 259 10.79 -9.53 -16.88
CA THR A 259 11.80 -10.51 -16.52
C THR A 259 12.14 -10.31 -15.05
N THR A 260 11.72 -11.26 -14.21
CA THR A 260 11.79 -11.10 -12.76
C THR A 260 13.16 -11.48 -12.20
N ASN A 261 13.45 -11.05 -10.99
CA ASN A 261 14.58 -11.54 -10.19
C ASN A 261 13.99 -12.17 -8.92
N MET A 262 13.89 -13.49 -8.89
CA MET A 262 13.29 -14.24 -7.78
C MET A 262 14.31 -14.58 -6.70
N ALA A 263 15.47 -15.09 -7.08
CA ALA A 263 16.44 -15.62 -6.12
C ALA A 263 17.16 -14.54 -5.32
N GLY A 264 17.40 -13.36 -5.89
CA GLY A 264 18.33 -12.39 -5.30
C GLY A 264 19.74 -13.00 -5.20
N VAL A 265 20.47 -12.72 -4.12
CA VAL A 265 21.81 -13.30 -3.91
C VAL A 265 21.84 -14.15 -2.63
N PRO A 266 22.53 -15.31 -2.65
CA PRO A 266 22.78 -16.11 -1.45
C PRO A 266 23.89 -15.47 -0.60
N ARG A 267 24.20 -16.11 0.51
CA ARG A 267 25.35 -15.83 1.37
C ARG A 267 26.20 -17.06 1.59
N TYR A 268 27.37 -16.88 2.18
CA TYR A 268 28.10 -18.02 2.71
C TYR A 268 27.27 -18.71 3.81
N SER A 269 27.49 -20.01 4.01
CA SER A 269 26.77 -20.81 5.00
C SER A 269 26.99 -20.30 6.43
N ASP A 270 28.09 -19.60 6.70
CA ASP A 270 28.39 -18.90 7.96
C ASP A 270 27.70 -17.52 8.08
N GLY A 271 26.94 -17.07 7.05
CA GLY A 271 26.29 -15.80 6.99
C GLY A 271 27.13 -14.66 6.41
N GLY A 272 28.38 -14.91 6.05
CA GLY A 272 29.27 -13.93 5.43
C GLY A 272 28.74 -13.43 4.07
N ASP A 273 29.08 -12.19 3.73
CA ASP A 273 28.79 -11.61 2.41
C ASP A 273 29.70 -12.27 1.35
N ILE A 274 29.10 -12.74 0.26
CA ILE A 274 29.85 -13.33 -0.85
C ILE A 274 30.47 -12.29 -1.80
N GLY A 275 30.10 -11.00 -1.65
CA GLY A 275 30.75 -9.89 -2.33
C GLY A 275 30.41 -9.74 -3.81
N LEU A 276 29.38 -10.40 -4.32
CA LEU A 276 28.99 -10.32 -5.73
C LEU A 276 28.67 -8.87 -6.17
N PRO A 277 28.88 -8.51 -7.44
CA PRO A 277 28.46 -7.23 -8.01
C PRO A 277 26.97 -6.95 -7.73
N ARG A 278 26.58 -5.68 -7.62
CA ARG A 278 25.15 -5.32 -7.44
C ARG A 278 24.29 -5.71 -8.64
N SER A 279 24.88 -5.74 -9.83
CA SER A 279 24.21 -6.14 -11.06
C SER A 279 23.96 -7.66 -11.17
N THR A 280 24.52 -8.47 -10.27
CA THR A 280 24.40 -9.92 -10.35
C THR A 280 22.95 -10.38 -10.44
N TYR A 281 22.65 -11.17 -11.46
CA TYR A 281 21.38 -11.81 -11.73
C TYR A 281 21.55 -13.32 -11.73
N LEU A 282 21.02 -13.99 -10.71
CA LEU A 282 21.21 -15.43 -10.48
C LEU A 282 19.99 -16.27 -10.88
N ASP A 283 19.07 -15.69 -11.62
CA ASP A 283 17.92 -16.38 -12.21
C ASP A 283 18.22 -16.71 -13.68
N ALA A 284 17.31 -17.41 -14.34
CA ALA A 284 17.42 -17.70 -15.76
C ALA A 284 16.87 -16.54 -16.61
N ALA A 285 17.49 -16.27 -17.76
CA ALA A 285 17.10 -15.15 -18.61
C ALA A 285 15.66 -15.24 -19.19
N TRP A 286 15.07 -16.43 -19.17
CA TRP A 286 13.67 -16.65 -19.58
C TRP A 286 12.65 -16.47 -18.45
N ASP A 287 13.05 -16.09 -17.26
CA ASP A 287 12.17 -15.84 -16.13
C ASP A 287 11.17 -14.74 -16.47
N ARG A 288 9.94 -14.90 -16.01
CA ARG A 288 8.91 -13.89 -16.21
C ARG A 288 7.90 -13.87 -15.08
N PHE A 289 7.45 -12.69 -14.74
CA PHE A 289 6.31 -12.45 -13.89
C PHE A 289 5.43 -11.37 -14.48
N ASN A 290 4.27 -11.77 -14.95
CA ASN A 290 3.34 -10.93 -15.68
C ASN A 290 2.06 -10.73 -14.89
N TRP A 291 1.46 -9.52 -14.99
CA TRP A 291 0.17 -9.19 -14.40
C TRP A 291 -0.72 -8.49 -15.40
N ASP A 292 -2.00 -8.82 -15.32
CA ASP A 292 -3.10 -8.08 -15.95
C ASP A 292 -4.11 -7.78 -14.84
N THR A 293 -4.38 -6.49 -14.59
CA THR A 293 -5.27 -6.05 -13.53
C THR A 293 -6.34 -5.12 -14.09
N THR A 294 -7.60 -5.44 -13.87
CA THR A 294 -8.73 -4.59 -14.25
C THR A 294 -9.53 -4.25 -13.00
N ARG A 295 -9.88 -2.98 -12.85
CA ARG A 295 -10.76 -2.50 -11.80
C ARG A 295 -11.87 -1.65 -12.38
N VAL A 296 -13.10 -1.93 -11.97
CA VAL A 296 -14.28 -1.10 -12.24
C VAL A 296 -14.80 -0.59 -10.89
N PHE A 297 -15.21 0.67 -10.86
CA PHE A 297 -15.71 1.27 -9.63
C PHE A 297 -16.84 2.25 -9.92
N ALA A 298 -17.65 2.48 -8.90
CA ALA A 298 -18.70 3.51 -8.91
C ALA A 298 -18.90 4.05 -7.51
N ASP A 299 -19.13 5.36 -7.43
CA ASP A 299 -19.40 6.08 -6.18
C ASP A 299 -20.64 6.94 -6.38
N LEU A 300 -21.59 6.88 -5.45
CA LEU A 300 -22.75 7.79 -5.36
C LEU A 300 -22.62 8.58 -4.07
N GLU A 301 -22.61 9.90 -4.19
CA GLU A 301 -22.55 10.82 -3.05
C GLU A 301 -23.76 11.75 -3.08
N HIS A 302 -24.45 11.87 -1.95
CA HIS A 302 -25.64 12.70 -1.81
C HIS A 302 -25.57 13.54 -0.55
N GLY A 303 -25.66 14.86 -0.71
CA GLY A 303 -25.77 15.81 0.40
C GLY A 303 -27.24 16.04 0.77
N PHE A 304 -27.59 15.77 2.01
CA PHE A 304 -28.89 16.15 2.59
C PHE A 304 -28.85 17.60 3.10
N GLY A 305 -29.93 18.09 3.62
CA GLY A 305 -29.93 19.37 4.35
C GLY A 305 -29.02 19.32 5.60
N GLU A 306 -28.65 20.50 6.10
CA GLU A 306 -27.95 20.67 7.39
C GLU A 306 -26.56 19.99 7.51
N GLY A 307 -25.89 19.73 6.37
CA GLY A 307 -24.53 19.19 6.34
C GLY A 307 -24.42 17.67 6.44
N TRP A 308 -25.53 16.93 6.34
CA TRP A 308 -25.50 15.49 6.24
C TRP A 308 -25.13 15.03 4.84
N THR A 309 -24.29 13.99 4.76
CA THR A 309 -23.85 13.37 3.51
C THR A 309 -23.99 11.85 3.60
N ALA A 310 -24.49 11.23 2.54
CA ALA A 310 -24.43 9.78 2.35
C ALA A 310 -23.50 9.47 1.18
N LYS A 311 -22.72 8.40 1.32
CA LYS A 311 -21.87 7.89 0.25
C LYS A 311 -22.01 6.37 0.14
N ILE A 312 -22.08 5.89 -1.09
CA ILE A 312 -22.03 4.47 -1.44
C ILE A 312 -20.92 4.31 -2.46
N SER A 313 -20.00 3.39 -2.20
CA SER A 313 -18.86 3.07 -3.07
C SER A 313 -18.85 1.58 -3.37
N ALA A 314 -18.67 1.22 -4.63
CA ALA A 314 -18.54 -0.15 -5.10
C ALA A 314 -17.29 -0.32 -5.95
N ASN A 315 -16.56 -1.41 -5.72
CA ASN A 315 -15.38 -1.77 -6.49
C ASN A 315 -15.43 -3.23 -6.89
N TYR A 316 -15.02 -3.51 -8.12
CA TYR A 316 -14.77 -4.85 -8.62
C TYR A 316 -13.39 -4.92 -9.26
N LEU A 317 -12.56 -5.86 -8.81
CA LEU A 317 -11.18 -6.07 -9.26
C LEU A 317 -11.03 -7.49 -9.79
N THR A 318 -10.35 -7.61 -10.93
CA THR A 318 -9.72 -8.85 -11.38
C THR A 318 -8.22 -8.64 -11.47
N ALA A 319 -7.43 -9.60 -11.01
CA ALA A 319 -5.98 -9.58 -11.09
C ALA A 319 -5.48 -10.98 -11.42
N ASP A 320 -5.01 -11.13 -12.64
CA ASP A 320 -4.45 -12.37 -13.16
C ASP A 320 -2.95 -12.22 -13.25
N SER A 321 -2.19 -13.22 -12.77
CA SER A 321 -0.75 -13.21 -12.89
C SER A 321 -0.17 -14.55 -13.28
N ASN A 322 0.98 -14.51 -13.94
CA ASN A 322 1.69 -15.67 -14.47
C ASN A 322 3.18 -15.55 -14.15
N LEU A 323 3.67 -16.46 -13.34
CA LEU A 323 5.05 -16.57 -12.92
C LEU A 323 5.65 -17.85 -13.46
N LYS A 324 6.78 -17.77 -14.15
CA LYS A 324 7.68 -18.90 -14.47
C LYS A 324 9.10 -18.47 -14.21
N TYR A 325 9.78 -19.20 -13.37
CA TYR A 325 11.11 -18.80 -12.92
C TYR A 325 12.03 -19.99 -12.66
N ALA A 326 13.33 -19.74 -12.69
CA ALA A 326 14.34 -20.58 -12.09
C ALA A 326 15.50 -19.72 -11.59
N GLY A 327 15.85 -19.88 -10.33
CA GLY A 327 16.90 -19.11 -9.68
C GLY A 327 17.84 -19.99 -8.88
N ALA A 328 18.98 -19.43 -8.50
CA ALA A 328 20.01 -20.10 -7.69
C ALA A 328 19.64 -20.06 -6.22
N TYR A 329 19.43 -21.23 -5.63
CA TYR A 329 19.09 -21.43 -4.23
C TYR A 329 20.12 -22.32 -3.55
N GLY A 330 20.53 -21.95 -2.35
CA GLY A 330 21.47 -22.67 -1.52
C GLY A 330 22.57 -21.76 -0.98
N ALA A 331 22.93 -21.93 0.28
CA ALA A 331 24.05 -21.24 0.91
C ALA A 331 25.36 -21.71 0.29
N ILE A 332 26.32 -20.80 0.13
CA ILE A 332 27.62 -21.08 -0.48
C ILE A 332 28.57 -21.56 0.59
N ASP A 333 29.18 -22.70 0.36
CA ASP A 333 30.31 -23.16 1.17
C ASP A 333 31.56 -22.31 0.90
N ARG A 334 32.19 -21.81 1.93
CA ARG A 334 33.33 -20.86 1.80
C ARG A 334 34.59 -21.47 1.22
N GLU A 335 34.83 -22.76 1.46
CA GLU A 335 36.03 -23.43 1.01
C GLU A 335 35.92 -23.87 -0.45
N THR A 336 34.75 -24.38 -0.83
CA THR A 336 34.53 -24.95 -2.17
C THR A 336 33.93 -23.93 -3.16
N GLY A 337 33.31 -22.85 -2.68
CA GLY A 337 32.54 -21.92 -3.50
C GLY A 337 31.24 -22.50 -4.06
N LEU A 338 30.85 -23.69 -3.65
CA LEU A 338 29.69 -24.43 -4.12
C LEU A 338 28.55 -24.43 -3.08
N GLY A 339 27.40 -25.01 -3.45
CA GLY A 339 26.24 -25.18 -2.56
C GLY A 339 24.93 -24.71 -3.17
N SER A 340 24.98 -23.86 -4.18
CA SER A 340 23.80 -23.35 -4.86
C SER A 340 23.36 -24.29 -5.99
N ARG A 341 22.04 -24.36 -6.20
CA ARG A 341 21.42 -25.13 -7.27
C ARG A 341 20.32 -24.30 -7.93
N LEU A 342 20.21 -24.40 -9.24
CA LEU A 342 19.11 -23.80 -9.99
C LEU A 342 17.84 -24.62 -9.76
N MET A 343 16.84 -23.99 -9.18
CA MET A 343 15.51 -24.54 -8.95
C MET A 343 14.45 -23.54 -9.36
N GLY A 344 13.29 -24.01 -9.77
CA GLY A 344 12.23 -23.11 -10.22
C GLY A 344 10.87 -23.76 -10.26
N GLY A 345 9.91 -23.00 -10.75
CA GLY A 345 8.53 -23.43 -10.86
C GLY A 345 7.72 -22.54 -11.79
N ALA A 346 6.48 -22.95 -12.01
CA ALA A 346 5.52 -22.18 -12.79
C ALA A 346 4.20 -22.07 -12.03
N TYR A 347 3.66 -20.85 -11.94
CA TYR A 347 2.46 -20.54 -11.19
C TYR A 347 1.55 -19.61 -12.00
N LYS A 348 0.25 -19.78 -11.80
CA LYS A 348 -0.76 -18.80 -12.22
C LYS A 348 -1.62 -18.46 -11.02
N PHE A 349 -2.03 -17.20 -10.94
CA PHE A 349 -2.88 -16.72 -9.87
C PHE A 349 -4.06 -15.98 -10.49
N ASP A 350 -5.26 -16.44 -10.20
CA ASP A 350 -6.51 -15.80 -10.59
C ASP A 350 -7.16 -15.22 -9.33
N ASN A 351 -7.36 -13.90 -9.31
CA ASN A 351 -7.91 -13.22 -8.14
C ASN A 351 -9.05 -12.30 -8.55
N THR A 352 -10.11 -12.36 -7.78
CA THR A 352 -11.22 -11.42 -7.91
C THR A 352 -11.56 -10.83 -6.54
N GLN A 353 -11.92 -9.56 -6.52
CA GLN A 353 -12.44 -8.90 -5.34
C GLN A 353 -13.65 -8.05 -5.70
N ALA A 354 -14.73 -8.22 -4.94
CA ALA A 354 -15.88 -7.32 -4.95
C ALA A 354 -15.99 -6.68 -3.56
N SER A 355 -16.12 -5.38 -3.50
CA SER A 355 -16.30 -4.64 -2.25
C SER A 355 -17.33 -3.52 -2.41
N VAL A 356 -18.11 -3.31 -1.35
CA VAL A 356 -19.09 -2.23 -1.22
C VAL A 356 -18.89 -1.62 0.16
N ASP A 357 -18.94 -0.29 0.21
CA ASP A 357 -18.97 0.49 1.44
C ASP A 357 -20.10 1.51 1.34
N ALA A 358 -20.86 1.67 2.40
CA ALA A 358 -21.92 2.66 2.48
C ALA A 358 -21.92 3.31 3.86
N TYR A 359 -22.01 4.63 3.89
CA TYR A 359 -22.08 5.37 5.14
C TYR A 359 -22.92 6.65 5.01
N VAL A 360 -23.36 7.13 6.16
CA VAL A 360 -23.95 8.45 6.34
C VAL A 360 -23.19 9.17 7.45
N SER A 361 -22.91 10.45 7.22
CA SER A 361 -22.24 11.29 8.21
C SER A 361 -22.84 12.69 8.25
N GLY A 362 -22.79 13.32 9.40
CA GLY A 362 -23.29 14.68 9.51
C GLY A 362 -23.32 15.19 10.95
N PRO A 363 -23.63 16.48 11.10
CA PRO A 363 -23.68 17.13 12.39
C PRO A 363 -24.98 16.84 13.14
N VAL A 364 -24.88 16.76 14.46
CA VAL A 364 -26.00 16.74 15.37
C VAL A 364 -25.83 17.81 16.44
N GLN A 365 -26.94 18.45 16.84
CA GLN A 365 -26.94 19.44 17.92
C GLN A 365 -27.41 18.78 19.20
N TRP A 366 -26.49 18.56 20.15
CA TRP A 366 -26.79 18.05 21.47
C TRP A 366 -26.14 18.93 22.56
N PHE A 367 -26.84 19.15 23.64
CA PHE A 367 -26.36 19.94 24.78
C PHE A 367 -25.83 21.33 24.38
N GLY A 368 -26.46 21.95 23.37
CA GLY A 368 -26.06 23.27 22.87
C GLY A 368 -24.76 23.30 22.06
N ARG A 369 -24.23 22.13 21.69
CA ARG A 369 -22.99 21.98 20.92
C ARG A 369 -23.22 21.17 19.65
N ARG A 370 -22.41 21.45 18.65
CA ARG A 370 -22.38 20.68 17.38
C ARG A 370 -21.42 19.48 17.55
N HIS A 371 -21.93 18.32 17.30
CA HIS A 371 -21.21 17.04 17.25
C HIS A 371 -21.28 16.48 15.84
N GLU A 372 -20.42 15.51 15.51
CA GLU A 372 -20.43 14.83 14.22
C GLU A 372 -20.64 13.33 14.44
N LEU A 373 -21.52 12.74 13.65
CA LEU A 373 -21.79 11.31 13.65
C LEU A 373 -21.42 10.70 12.30
N LEU A 374 -20.93 9.47 12.34
CA LEU A 374 -20.69 8.61 11.20
C LEU A 374 -21.29 7.23 11.51
N LEU A 375 -22.14 6.73 10.62
CA LEU A 375 -22.70 5.38 10.67
C LEU A 375 -22.51 4.73 9.30
N GLY A 376 -22.04 3.49 9.28
CA GLY A 376 -21.82 2.83 8.01
C GLY A 376 -21.62 1.33 8.12
N GLY A 377 -21.42 0.73 6.96
CA GLY A 377 -21.11 -0.68 6.85
C GLY A 377 -20.43 -0.99 5.52
N ASN A 378 -19.64 -2.06 5.54
CA ASN A 378 -19.01 -2.56 4.33
C ASN A 378 -19.07 -4.08 4.23
N ALA A 379 -18.92 -4.54 3.00
CA ALA A 379 -18.80 -5.96 2.69
C ALA A 379 -17.77 -6.14 1.58
N GLN A 380 -16.92 -7.14 1.74
CA GLN A 380 -16.00 -7.56 0.68
C GLN A 380 -15.99 -9.07 0.53
N ARG A 381 -15.75 -9.51 -0.69
CA ARG A 381 -15.49 -10.89 -1.05
C ARG A 381 -14.28 -10.95 -1.95
N THR A 382 -13.29 -11.73 -1.54
CA THR A 382 -12.11 -12.04 -2.33
C THR A 382 -12.14 -13.53 -2.68
N THR A 383 -11.87 -13.85 -3.94
CA THR A 383 -11.66 -15.23 -4.40
C THR A 383 -10.27 -15.28 -5.00
N SER A 384 -9.46 -16.25 -4.56
CA SER A 384 -8.10 -16.46 -5.03
C SER A 384 -7.93 -17.92 -5.40
N GLU A 385 -7.37 -18.19 -6.57
CA GLU A 385 -6.99 -19.53 -6.98
C GLU A 385 -5.54 -19.53 -7.49
N GLN A 386 -4.75 -20.45 -7.00
CA GLN A 386 -3.37 -20.67 -7.43
C GLN A 386 -3.29 -21.98 -8.19
N TYR A 387 -2.63 -21.93 -9.34
CA TYR A 387 -2.30 -23.07 -10.15
C TYR A 387 -0.79 -23.28 -10.15
N THR A 388 -0.35 -24.52 -9.96
CA THR A 388 1.07 -24.91 -9.97
C THR A 388 1.34 -25.81 -11.16
N GLY A 389 2.34 -25.46 -11.95
CA GLY A 389 2.86 -26.26 -13.07
C GLY A 389 4.27 -26.78 -12.74
N MET A 390 4.55 -28.03 -13.06
CA MET A 390 5.88 -28.60 -12.90
C MET A 390 6.74 -28.28 -14.13
N LEU A 391 7.95 -27.80 -13.92
CA LEU A 391 8.92 -27.64 -15.00
C LEU A 391 9.33 -29.01 -15.57
N THR A 392 9.42 -29.11 -16.88
CA THR A 392 9.76 -30.35 -17.59
C THR A 392 10.86 -30.09 -18.63
N PRO A 393 12.08 -30.60 -18.46
CA PRO A 393 12.57 -31.35 -17.29
C PRO A 393 12.59 -30.52 -16.02
N ALA A 394 12.49 -31.17 -14.86
CA ALA A 394 12.68 -30.53 -13.57
C ALA A 394 14.12 -30.01 -13.44
N LEU A 395 14.26 -28.79 -12.93
CA LEU A 395 15.56 -28.17 -12.72
C LEU A 395 16.10 -28.51 -11.34
N ASN A 396 17.33 -28.97 -11.29
CA ASN A 396 18.12 -29.17 -10.08
C ASN A 396 19.62 -29.19 -10.46
N VAL A 397 20.09 -28.15 -11.11
CA VAL A 397 21.43 -28.04 -11.69
C VAL A 397 22.34 -27.31 -10.70
N PRO A 398 23.55 -27.81 -10.38
CA PRO A 398 24.53 -27.05 -9.60
C PRO A 398 24.87 -25.74 -10.30
N VAL A 399 24.99 -24.67 -9.50
CA VAL A 399 25.31 -23.32 -9.98
C VAL A 399 26.56 -22.82 -9.30
N ASN A 400 27.52 -22.36 -10.08
CA ASN A 400 28.62 -21.53 -9.60
C ASN A 400 28.16 -20.06 -9.64
N VAL A 401 27.82 -19.47 -8.50
CA VAL A 401 27.33 -18.08 -8.42
C VAL A 401 28.36 -17.03 -8.79
N PHE A 402 29.63 -17.38 -8.86
CA PHE A 402 30.74 -16.49 -9.23
C PHE A 402 31.00 -16.48 -10.76
N ASP A 403 30.44 -17.46 -11.47
CA ASP A 403 30.60 -17.63 -12.93
C ASP A 403 29.28 -18.16 -13.52
N TRP A 404 28.18 -17.43 -13.27
CA TRP A 404 26.86 -17.79 -13.73
C TRP A 404 26.47 -17.00 -14.99
N ASP A 405 26.10 -17.73 -16.04
CA ASP A 405 25.49 -17.16 -17.23
C ASP A 405 23.95 -17.42 -17.20
N PRO A 406 23.10 -16.38 -17.07
CA PRO A 406 21.64 -16.51 -17.09
C PRO A 406 21.07 -17.16 -18.35
N HIS A 407 21.80 -17.13 -19.47
CA HIS A 407 21.41 -17.71 -20.76
C HIS A 407 21.85 -19.18 -20.92
N SER A 408 22.64 -19.71 -20.00
CA SER A 408 23.23 -21.06 -20.11
C SER A 408 22.21 -22.20 -20.01
N VAL A 409 21.02 -21.93 -19.44
CA VAL A 409 19.97 -22.95 -19.25
C VAL A 409 18.79 -22.71 -20.17
N PRO A 410 18.47 -23.65 -21.08
CA PRO A 410 17.28 -23.53 -21.93
C PRO A 410 15.99 -23.47 -21.11
N GLU A 411 15.00 -22.75 -21.64
CA GLU A 411 13.68 -22.67 -21.02
C GLU A 411 12.98 -24.05 -21.02
N PRO A 412 12.66 -24.65 -19.85
CA PRO A 412 11.97 -25.91 -19.79
C PRO A 412 10.49 -25.77 -20.18
N GLY A 413 9.86 -26.84 -20.61
CA GLY A 413 8.41 -26.89 -20.73
C GLY A 413 7.72 -26.78 -19.36
N VAL A 414 6.40 -26.63 -19.37
CA VAL A 414 5.56 -26.69 -18.18
C VAL A 414 4.52 -27.78 -18.37
N GLY A 415 4.46 -28.73 -17.46
CA GLY A 415 3.43 -29.76 -17.41
C GLY A 415 2.04 -29.17 -17.13
N PRO A 416 1.02 -30.01 -17.06
CA PRO A 416 -0.33 -29.56 -16.75
C PRO A 416 -0.37 -28.78 -15.43
N TYR A 417 -1.06 -27.63 -15.45
CA TYR A 417 -1.31 -26.87 -14.23
C TYR A 417 -2.38 -27.53 -13.38
N THR A 418 -2.11 -27.68 -12.11
CA THR A 418 -3.03 -28.21 -11.10
C THR A 418 -3.33 -27.15 -10.05
N SER A 419 -4.55 -27.17 -9.51
CA SER A 419 -4.96 -26.30 -8.42
C SER A 419 -5.60 -27.14 -7.31
N PRO A 420 -5.35 -26.84 -6.04
CA PRO A 420 -6.13 -27.42 -4.94
C PRO A 420 -7.56 -26.87 -4.91
N GLY A 421 -7.85 -25.80 -5.63
CA GLY A 421 -9.13 -25.12 -5.72
C GLY A 421 -9.11 -23.70 -5.13
N GLU A 422 -10.26 -23.04 -5.20
CA GLU A 422 -10.42 -21.63 -4.80
C GLU A 422 -10.38 -21.44 -3.28
N THR A 423 -9.66 -20.41 -2.84
CA THR A 423 -9.79 -19.83 -1.50
C THR A 423 -10.72 -18.62 -1.58
N ARG A 424 -11.74 -18.59 -0.73
CA ARG A 424 -12.73 -17.50 -0.66
C ARG A 424 -12.70 -16.84 0.71
N LEU A 425 -12.51 -15.55 0.72
CA LEU A 425 -12.59 -14.69 1.92
C LEU A 425 -13.83 -13.81 1.81
N LYS A 426 -14.65 -13.79 2.86
CA LYS A 426 -15.74 -12.83 3.04
C LYS A 426 -15.52 -12.08 4.35
N GLN A 427 -15.54 -10.77 4.27
CA GLN A 427 -15.50 -9.89 5.43
C GLN A 427 -16.64 -8.88 5.32
N GLN A 428 -17.33 -8.65 6.43
CA GLN A 428 -18.42 -7.69 6.54
C GLN A 428 -18.27 -6.94 7.87
N GLY A 429 -18.81 -5.74 7.94
CA GLY A 429 -18.83 -5.00 9.20
C GLY A 429 -19.81 -3.84 9.17
N ILE A 430 -20.32 -3.54 10.33
CA ILE A 430 -21.05 -2.30 10.63
C ILE A 430 -20.22 -1.50 11.60
N TYR A 431 -20.16 -0.19 11.43
CA TYR A 431 -19.36 0.70 12.26
C TYR A 431 -20.11 1.98 12.57
N ALA A 432 -19.78 2.53 13.73
CA ALA A 432 -20.29 3.83 14.17
C ALA A 432 -19.16 4.62 14.81
N MET A 433 -19.14 5.93 14.58
CA MET A 433 -18.21 6.86 15.23
C MET A 433 -18.94 8.17 15.55
N GLY A 434 -18.67 8.73 16.71
CA GLY A 434 -19.11 10.07 17.11
C GLY A 434 -17.91 10.93 17.50
N ARG A 435 -17.91 12.18 17.05
CA ARG A 435 -17.01 13.24 17.49
C ARG A 435 -17.81 14.22 18.33
N PHE A 436 -17.55 14.23 19.61
CA PHE A 436 -18.32 14.97 20.61
C PHE A 436 -17.51 16.18 21.11
N SER A 437 -17.96 17.39 20.80
CA SER A 437 -17.44 18.61 21.40
C SER A 437 -17.91 18.70 22.84
N LEU A 438 -17.04 18.37 23.80
CA LEU A 438 -17.36 18.40 25.22
C LEU A 438 -17.23 19.82 25.80
N ALA A 439 -16.26 20.55 25.32
CA ALA A 439 -15.98 21.96 25.62
C ALA A 439 -15.31 22.57 24.39
N ASP A 440 -15.15 23.89 24.31
CA ASP A 440 -14.53 24.53 23.16
C ASP A 440 -13.15 23.96 22.82
N PRO A 441 -12.22 23.69 23.77
CA PRO A 441 -10.94 23.09 23.45
C PRO A 441 -10.96 21.54 23.46
N VAL A 442 -12.08 20.86 23.77
CA VAL A 442 -12.08 19.43 24.07
C VAL A 442 -13.04 18.65 23.15
N THR A 443 -12.47 17.80 22.32
CA THR A 443 -13.22 16.85 21.46
C THR A 443 -12.96 15.41 21.90
N LEU A 444 -14.03 14.68 22.20
CA LEU A 444 -14.01 13.23 22.45
C LEU A 444 -14.43 12.50 21.18
N VAL A 445 -13.65 11.54 20.73
CA VAL A 445 -13.99 10.65 19.63
C VAL A 445 -14.24 9.25 20.18
N LEU A 446 -15.40 8.70 19.92
CA LEU A 446 -15.75 7.32 20.31
C LEU A 446 -16.28 6.57 19.09
N GLY A 447 -15.89 5.33 18.95
CA GLY A 447 -16.37 4.49 17.86
C GLY A 447 -16.24 3.01 18.16
N GLY A 448 -16.90 2.22 17.34
CA GLY A 448 -16.82 0.77 17.41
C GLY A 448 -17.29 0.13 16.12
N ARG A 449 -16.77 -1.05 15.87
CA ARG A 449 -17.13 -1.87 14.71
C ARG A 449 -17.47 -3.29 15.18
N MET A 450 -18.52 -3.84 14.61
CA MET A 450 -18.83 -5.27 14.67
C MET A 450 -18.46 -5.91 13.32
N SER A 451 -17.59 -6.91 13.35
CA SER A 451 -17.05 -7.55 12.15
C SER A 451 -17.39 -9.03 12.07
N TRP A 452 -17.72 -9.52 10.90
CA TRP A 452 -17.87 -10.93 10.56
C TRP A 452 -16.83 -11.33 9.53
N TRP A 453 -16.16 -12.44 9.76
CA TRP A 453 -15.11 -12.92 8.88
C TRP A 453 -15.29 -14.44 8.60
N ASN A 454 -15.17 -14.84 7.33
CA ASN A 454 -15.30 -16.22 6.92
C ASN A 454 -14.33 -16.49 5.77
N GLN A 455 -13.46 -17.48 5.94
CA GLN A 455 -12.58 -17.97 4.90
C GLN A 455 -12.88 -19.45 4.65
N SER A 456 -12.97 -19.82 3.37
CA SER A 456 -13.03 -21.21 2.94
C SER A 456 -11.91 -21.47 1.95
N ALA A 457 -11.10 -22.49 2.22
CA ALA A 457 -10.07 -23.02 1.34
C ALA A 457 -10.35 -24.51 1.13
N PRO A 458 -9.75 -25.16 0.13
CA PRO A 458 -9.86 -26.59 -0.05
C PRO A 458 -9.47 -27.36 1.22
N GLY A 459 -10.41 -28.15 1.74
CA GLY A 459 -10.22 -28.91 2.97
C GLY A 459 -10.24 -28.11 4.29
N ALA A 460 -10.42 -26.81 4.25
CA ALA A 460 -10.42 -25.97 5.47
C ALA A 460 -11.51 -24.88 5.41
N ARG A 461 -12.16 -24.67 6.54
CA ARG A 461 -13.10 -23.54 6.71
C ARG A 461 -12.85 -22.89 8.06
N GLN A 462 -12.70 -21.60 8.04
CA GLN A 462 -12.57 -20.79 9.24
C GLN A 462 -13.65 -19.71 9.27
N ARG A 463 -14.29 -19.57 10.42
CA ARG A 463 -15.30 -18.55 10.68
C ARG A 463 -14.98 -17.88 12.02
N ILE A 464 -15.03 -16.57 12.04
CA ILE A 464 -15.00 -15.77 13.26
C ILE A 464 -16.41 -15.24 13.46
N ASP A 465 -16.97 -15.52 14.63
CA ASP A 465 -18.21 -14.92 15.12
C ASP A 465 -18.01 -13.42 15.30
N PRO A 466 -19.07 -12.61 15.44
CA PRO A 466 -18.95 -11.18 15.47
C PRO A 466 -17.87 -10.71 16.46
N GLU A 467 -16.84 -10.04 15.94
CA GLU A 467 -15.74 -9.47 16.73
C GLU A 467 -15.96 -7.97 16.86
N PHE A 468 -15.97 -7.47 18.10
CA PHE A 468 -16.11 -6.05 18.38
C PHE A 468 -14.75 -5.38 18.53
N THR A 469 -14.49 -4.34 17.74
CA THR A 469 -13.27 -3.54 17.79
C THR A 469 -13.60 -2.11 18.24
N PRO A 470 -13.28 -1.74 19.48
CA PRO A 470 -13.49 -0.39 20.01
C PRO A 470 -12.42 0.59 19.53
N TYR A 471 -12.80 1.87 19.50
CA TYR A 471 -11.95 3.01 19.24
C TYR A 471 -12.32 4.16 20.16
N GLY A 472 -11.30 4.87 20.69
CA GLY A 472 -11.49 6.07 21.48
C GLY A 472 -10.35 7.06 21.30
N GLY A 473 -10.66 8.34 21.29
CA GLY A 473 -9.67 9.42 21.19
C GLY A 473 -10.13 10.66 21.93
N LEU A 474 -9.21 11.36 22.54
CA LEU A 474 -9.42 12.67 23.13
C LEU A 474 -8.48 13.66 22.47
N ILE A 475 -9.01 14.79 22.06
CA ILE A 475 -8.26 15.91 21.48
C ILE A 475 -8.49 17.12 22.36
N VAL A 476 -7.42 17.83 22.71
CA VAL A 476 -7.47 19.07 23.47
C VAL A 476 -6.72 20.13 22.68
N ASP A 477 -7.44 21.09 22.14
CA ASP A 477 -6.86 22.25 21.47
C ASP A 477 -6.25 23.18 22.51
N LEU A 478 -4.94 23.40 22.44
CA LEU A 478 -4.21 24.31 23.34
C LEU A 478 -4.41 25.75 22.91
N ASP A 479 -4.42 25.95 21.59
CA ASP A 479 -4.68 27.20 20.92
C ASP A 479 -5.12 26.95 19.46
N LYS A 480 -5.14 27.99 18.62
CA LYS A 480 -5.55 27.87 17.22
C LYS A 480 -4.62 26.96 16.39
N ASP A 481 -3.36 26.82 16.79
CA ASP A 481 -2.31 26.13 16.04
C ASP A 481 -1.98 24.75 16.61
N TRP A 482 -2.12 24.53 17.93
CA TRP A 482 -1.65 23.33 18.61
C TRP A 482 -2.76 22.54 19.29
N SER A 483 -2.67 21.21 19.20
CA SER A 483 -3.55 20.26 19.89
C SER A 483 -2.74 19.15 20.54
N LEU A 484 -3.17 18.72 21.73
CA LEU A 484 -2.78 17.45 22.34
C LEU A 484 -3.80 16.38 22.01
N TYR A 485 -3.36 15.14 21.91
CA TYR A 485 -4.28 14.01 21.76
C TYR A 485 -3.80 12.78 22.51
N GLY A 486 -4.78 11.92 22.83
CA GLY A 486 -4.54 10.55 23.26
C GLY A 486 -5.55 9.63 22.62
N SER A 487 -5.15 8.43 22.23
CA SER A 487 -6.06 7.47 21.60
C SER A 487 -5.80 6.02 21.99
N TYR A 488 -6.89 5.26 21.89
CA TYR A 488 -6.96 3.82 21.98
C TYR A 488 -7.59 3.26 20.73
N ALA A 489 -6.93 2.31 20.07
CA ALA A 489 -7.48 1.62 18.91
C ALA A 489 -7.18 0.13 18.98
N GLN A 490 -8.14 -0.69 18.59
CA GLN A 490 -8.01 -2.14 18.54
C GLN A 490 -8.17 -2.65 17.10
N VAL A 491 -7.57 -3.78 16.80
CA VAL A 491 -7.73 -4.56 15.58
C VAL A 491 -7.65 -6.05 15.92
N PHE A 492 -8.27 -6.89 15.11
CA PHE A 492 -8.11 -8.33 15.22
C PHE A 492 -7.56 -8.93 13.93
N GLN A 493 -6.88 -10.06 14.04
CA GLN A 493 -6.35 -10.80 12.89
C GLN A 493 -6.69 -12.29 13.02
N PRO A 494 -7.41 -12.86 12.05
CA PRO A 494 -7.67 -14.30 11.99
C PRO A 494 -6.38 -15.12 11.92
N GLN A 495 -6.35 -16.28 12.53
CA GLN A 495 -5.23 -17.23 12.50
C GLN A 495 -5.67 -18.54 11.86
N SER A 496 -4.82 -19.13 11.03
CA SER A 496 -5.10 -20.41 10.33
C SER A 496 -4.59 -21.64 11.07
N GLN A 497 -3.83 -21.46 12.14
CA GLN A 497 -3.28 -22.54 12.94
C GLN A 497 -4.39 -23.24 13.73
N LEU A 498 -4.21 -24.54 13.94
CA LEU A 498 -5.19 -25.40 14.60
C LEU A 498 -4.68 -25.86 15.97
N THR A 499 -5.58 -25.96 16.92
CA THR A 499 -5.37 -26.68 18.17
C THR A 499 -5.29 -28.19 17.92
N ARG A 500 -4.90 -28.95 18.92
CA ARG A 500 -4.90 -30.44 18.87
C ARG A 500 -6.26 -31.02 18.50
N ASP A 501 -7.34 -30.39 18.95
CA ASP A 501 -8.71 -30.83 18.65
C ASP A 501 -9.21 -30.42 17.25
N GLY A 502 -8.29 -29.86 16.42
CA GLY A 502 -8.59 -29.41 15.06
C GLY A 502 -9.44 -28.13 15.00
N LYS A 503 -9.54 -27.38 16.09
CA LYS A 503 -10.23 -26.09 16.13
C LYS A 503 -9.28 -24.96 15.73
N PRO A 504 -9.72 -23.97 14.96
CA PRO A 504 -8.96 -22.75 14.74
C PRO A 504 -8.67 -22.03 16.07
N LEU A 505 -7.51 -21.38 16.16
CA LEU A 505 -7.18 -20.52 17.30
C LEU A 505 -8.07 -19.27 17.31
N ASP A 506 -8.23 -18.69 18.52
CA ASP A 506 -8.85 -17.38 18.66
C ASP A 506 -8.08 -16.34 17.84
N PRO A 507 -8.74 -15.28 17.35
CA PRO A 507 -8.05 -14.22 16.62
C PRO A 507 -6.93 -13.59 17.45
N VAL A 508 -5.85 -13.23 16.79
CA VAL A 508 -4.86 -12.32 17.37
C VAL A 508 -5.53 -10.97 17.59
N THR A 509 -5.37 -10.38 18.76
CA THR A 509 -5.84 -9.02 19.06
C THR A 509 -4.66 -8.07 19.14
N GLY A 510 -4.74 -6.96 18.40
CA GLY A 510 -3.75 -5.89 18.41
C GLY A 510 -4.32 -4.62 19.02
N THR A 511 -3.69 -4.10 20.07
CA THR A 511 -4.11 -2.87 20.74
C THR A 511 -3.02 -1.81 20.56
N ASN A 512 -3.41 -0.59 20.17
CA ASN A 512 -2.54 0.57 20.05
C ASN A 512 -2.99 1.65 21.05
N TYR A 513 -2.08 2.09 21.89
CA TYR A 513 -2.18 3.30 22.69
C TYR A 513 -1.24 4.33 22.09
N GLU A 514 -1.73 5.54 21.88
CA GLU A 514 -0.94 6.63 21.32
C GLU A 514 -1.27 7.94 22.04
N ALA A 515 -0.25 8.74 22.27
CA ALA A 515 -0.42 10.10 22.76
C ALA A 515 0.54 11.02 22.04
N GLY A 516 0.14 12.26 21.76
CA GLY A 516 0.98 13.16 21.00
C GLY A 516 0.50 14.60 21.00
N VAL A 517 1.31 15.42 20.33
CA VAL A 517 1.02 16.82 20.05
C VAL A 517 1.04 17.02 18.53
N LYS A 518 0.13 17.82 18.02
CA LYS A 518 0.03 18.21 16.61
C LYS A 518 -0.07 19.72 16.49
N GLY A 519 0.60 20.26 15.48
CA GLY A 519 0.56 21.66 15.14
C GLY A 519 0.21 21.86 13.67
N ALA A 520 -0.60 22.88 13.38
CA ALA A 520 -0.91 23.38 12.05
C ALA A 520 -0.44 24.84 12.00
N LEU A 521 0.84 25.03 11.64
CA LEU A 521 1.53 26.33 11.69
C LEU A 521 1.36 27.07 10.37
N ALA A 522 1.56 28.40 10.39
CA ALA A 522 1.44 29.26 9.21
C ALA A 522 0.07 29.06 8.51
N ASP A 523 -1.01 29.16 9.29
CA ASP A 523 -2.40 28.96 8.83
C ASP A 523 -2.63 27.61 8.13
N GLY A 524 -1.99 26.53 8.66
CA GLY A 524 -2.09 25.17 8.14
C GLY A 524 -1.09 24.80 7.05
N ALA A 525 -0.26 25.74 6.59
CA ALA A 525 0.73 25.48 5.55
C ALA A 525 1.85 24.53 5.99
N LEU A 526 2.12 24.43 7.30
CA LEU A 526 3.12 23.53 7.87
C LEU A 526 2.50 22.70 9.01
N ASN A 527 2.34 21.41 8.76
CA ASN A 527 1.89 20.44 9.75
C ASN A 527 3.08 19.83 10.48
N VAL A 528 3.04 19.79 11.80
CA VAL A 528 4.03 19.15 12.66
C VAL A 528 3.35 18.18 13.63
N SER A 529 4.02 17.09 13.97
CA SER A 529 3.51 16.12 14.96
C SER A 529 4.63 15.44 15.71
N LEU A 530 4.37 15.15 16.98
CA LEU A 530 5.19 14.28 17.83
C LEU A 530 4.26 13.33 18.55
N ALA A 531 4.53 12.02 18.44
CA ALA A 531 3.72 10.97 19.04
C ALA A 531 4.58 9.94 19.75
N VAL A 532 4.09 9.42 20.86
CA VAL A 532 4.58 8.21 21.53
C VAL A 532 3.53 7.12 21.37
N PHE A 533 3.96 5.88 21.10
CA PHE A 533 3.04 4.77 20.91
C PHE A 533 3.45 3.52 21.70
N HIS A 534 2.46 2.73 22.04
CA HIS A 534 2.58 1.42 22.65
C HIS A 534 1.60 0.47 21.99
N ILE A 535 2.11 -0.53 21.28
CA ILE A 535 1.31 -1.58 20.65
C ILE A 535 1.57 -2.90 21.34
N GLN A 536 0.50 -3.62 21.64
CA GLN A 536 0.53 -4.97 22.18
C GLN A 536 -0.31 -5.88 21.31
N GLN A 537 0.25 -7.01 20.89
CA GLN A 537 -0.49 -8.02 20.14
C GLN A 537 -0.49 -9.31 20.96
N LYS A 538 -1.69 -9.85 21.24
CA LYS A 538 -1.94 -11.03 22.05
C LYS A 538 -2.57 -12.15 21.25
N ASN A 539 -2.69 -13.33 21.87
CA ASN A 539 -3.28 -14.53 21.27
C ASN A 539 -2.52 -15.02 20.02
N ARG A 540 -1.26 -14.68 19.84
CA ARG A 540 -0.48 -15.19 18.71
C ARG A 540 -0.31 -16.69 18.84
N ALA A 541 -0.41 -17.39 17.70
CA ALA A 541 -0.10 -18.81 17.64
C ALA A 541 1.35 -19.06 18.10
N GLN A 542 1.51 -19.92 19.04
CA GLN A 542 2.78 -20.55 19.39
C GLN A 542 2.60 -22.05 19.37
N GLN A 543 3.68 -22.76 19.05
CA GLN A 543 3.65 -24.22 19.06
C GLN A 543 3.23 -24.72 20.45
N ASP A 544 2.34 -25.71 20.47
CA ASP A 544 1.91 -26.34 21.71
C ASP A 544 3.11 -27.01 22.39
N PRO A 545 3.52 -26.58 23.60
CA PRO A 545 4.68 -27.13 24.28
C PRO A 545 4.50 -28.58 24.72
N ASP A 546 3.25 -28.99 24.94
CA ASP A 546 2.92 -30.36 25.38
C ASP A 546 2.87 -31.35 24.22
N TRP A 547 2.84 -30.84 22.97
CA TRP A 547 2.73 -31.63 21.74
C TRP A 547 3.72 -31.20 20.68
N PRO A 548 4.99 -31.66 20.73
CA PRO A 548 5.97 -31.37 19.70
C PRO A 548 5.49 -31.77 18.30
N CYS A 549 5.90 -31.04 17.28
CA CYS A 549 5.59 -31.37 15.90
C CYS A 549 6.11 -32.77 15.54
N VAL A 550 5.28 -33.56 14.86
CA VAL A 550 5.67 -34.84 14.24
C VAL A 550 5.61 -34.66 12.73
N GLY A 551 6.76 -34.54 12.09
CA GLY A 551 6.84 -34.14 10.68
C GLY A 551 6.25 -32.74 10.46
N ASN A 552 5.28 -32.63 9.55
CA ASN A 552 4.57 -31.38 9.28
C ASN A 552 3.31 -31.16 10.14
N ASN A 553 2.99 -32.11 11.03
CA ASN A 553 1.83 -32.02 11.89
C ASN A 553 2.21 -31.31 13.19
N CYS A 554 1.88 -30.05 13.26
CA CYS A 554 2.08 -29.18 14.43
C CYS A 554 0.74 -28.74 15.00
N TYR A 555 0.64 -28.67 16.31
CA TYR A 555 -0.48 -28.10 17.03
C TYR A 555 -0.06 -26.80 17.70
N TYR A 556 -1.03 -25.93 17.93
CA TYR A 556 -0.77 -24.57 18.38
C TYR A 556 -1.71 -24.19 19.52
N VAL A 557 -1.26 -23.24 20.35
CA VAL A 557 -2.03 -22.59 21.39
C VAL A 557 -1.99 -21.08 21.22
N SER A 558 -3.04 -20.38 21.65
CA SER A 558 -3.16 -18.91 21.64
C SER A 558 -2.50 -18.32 22.89
N GLY A 559 -1.16 -18.28 22.93
CA GLY A 559 -0.42 -17.83 24.12
C GLY A 559 0.68 -16.82 23.82
N GLY A 560 0.98 -16.61 22.55
CA GLY A 560 2.05 -15.71 22.11
C GLY A 560 1.66 -14.24 22.30
N GLU A 561 2.62 -13.45 22.76
CA GLU A 561 2.45 -12.01 22.96
C GLU A 561 3.70 -11.25 22.48
N VAL A 562 3.45 -10.16 21.75
CA VAL A 562 4.51 -9.23 21.31
C VAL A 562 4.13 -7.80 21.65
N ARG A 563 5.17 -6.99 21.88
CA ARG A 563 5.03 -5.57 22.16
C ARG A 563 5.92 -4.78 21.20
N SER A 564 5.38 -3.66 20.71
CA SER A 564 6.14 -2.62 20.03
C SER A 564 5.91 -1.28 20.71
N ARG A 565 6.96 -0.48 20.85
CA ARG A 565 6.89 0.86 21.44
C ARG A 565 7.95 1.77 20.86
N GLY A 566 7.62 3.05 20.82
CA GLY A 566 8.53 4.03 20.27
C GLY A 566 7.95 5.42 20.26
N PHE A 567 8.59 6.29 19.47
CA PHE A 567 8.08 7.62 19.18
C PHE A 567 8.34 7.99 17.73
N GLU A 568 7.54 8.91 17.22
CA GLU A 568 7.58 9.43 15.86
C GLU A 568 7.47 10.94 15.90
N ALA A 569 8.27 11.62 15.06
CA ALA A 569 8.19 13.05 14.83
C ALA A 569 8.08 13.29 13.33
N GLU A 570 7.20 14.18 12.92
CA GLU A 570 6.97 14.50 11.52
C GLU A 570 6.72 16.01 11.34
N ALA A 571 7.26 16.58 10.25
CA ALA A 571 6.98 17.93 9.80
C ALA A 571 6.80 17.89 8.29
N SER A 572 5.70 18.44 7.76
CA SER A 572 5.41 18.43 6.32
C SER A 572 4.64 19.68 5.93
N GLY A 573 5.08 20.36 4.88
CA GLY A 573 4.42 21.54 4.35
C GLY A 573 5.38 22.65 3.94
N GLN A 574 4.86 23.87 3.85
CA GLN A 574 5.61 25.07 3.49
C GLN A 574 6.14 25.78 4.74
N VAL A 575 7.47 25.92 4.82
CA VAL A 575 8.13 26.74 5.84
C VAL A 575 8.08 28.23 5.45
N THR A 576 8.18 28.50 4.17
CA THR A 576 7.97 29.80 3.55
C THR A 576 7.31 29.61 2.18
N PRO A 577 6.79 30.66 1.52
CA PRO A 577 6.23 30.56 0.17
C PRO A 577 7.18 30.01 -0.90
N TYR A 578 8.44 29.79 -0.57
CA TYR A 578 9.49 29.32 -1.47
C TYR A 578 10.15 28.03 -1.02
N TRP A 579 9.86 27.58 0.19
CA TRP A 579 10.57 26.48 0.84
C TRP A 579 9.60 25.44 1.40
N THR A 580 9.61 24.24 0.84
CA THR A 580 8.86 23.09 1.31
C THR A 580 9.77 22.11 2.03
N VAL A 581 9.25 21.47 3.06
CA VAL A 581 9.94 20.43 3.85
C VAL A 581 9.00 19.29 4.11
N ALA A 582 9.52 18.07 4.02
CA ALA A 582 8.90 16.86 4.57
C ALA A 582 9.98 16.09 5.33
N ALA A 583 9.88 16.08 6.65
CA ALA A 583 10.83 15.43 7.54
C ALA A 583 10.11 14.46 8.46
N GLY A 584 10.65 13.27 8.65
CA GLY A 584 10.12 12.27 9.55
C GLY A 584 11.21 11.50 10.28
N TYR A 585 11.00 11.28 11.56
CA TYR A 585 11.87 10.43 12.36
C TYR A 585 11.03 9.44 13.15
N THR A 586 11.48 8.18 13.17
CA THR A 586 10.85 7.10 13.93
C THR A 586 11.91 6.37 14.75
N PHE A 587 11.63 6.21 16.03
CA PHE A 587 12.29 5.25 16.89
C PHE A 587 11.31 4.15 17.26
N ASN A 588 11.66 2.88 17.02
CA ASN A 588 10.82 1.73 17.32
C ASN A 588 11.62 0.57 17.89
N THR A 589 11.07 -0.06 18.92
CA THR A 589 11.59 -1.32 19.47
C THR A 589 10.45 -2.32 19.62
N SER A 590 10.67 -3.56 19.17
CA SER A 590 9.69 -4.64 19.30
C SER A 590 10.30 -5.87 19.97
N LYS A 591 9.50 -6.60 20.76
CA LYS A 591 9.95 -7.70 21.58
C LYS A 591 8.85 -8.75 21.78
N TYR A 592 9.22 -10.03 21.75
CA TYR A 592 8.39 -11.10 22.25
C TYR A 592 8.29 -11.01 23.78
N LEU A 593 7.07 -10.93 24.31
CA LEU A 593 6.77 -10.97 25.75
C LEU A 593 6.42 -12.37 26.21
N SER A 594 5.77 -13.15 25.36
CA SER A 594 5.45 -14.56 25.54
C SER A 594 5.62 -15.28 24.21
N ASP A 595 6.50 -16.26 24.17
CA ASP A 595 6.72 -17.11 23.00
C ASP A 595 7.52 -18.35 23.45
N SER A 596 7.16 -19.54 22.95
CA SER A 596 7.80 -20.81 23.34
C SER A 596 9.29 -20.91 22.93
N VAL A 597 9.71 -20.17 21.89
CA VAL A 597 11.07 -20.22 21.33
C VAL A 597 11.80 -18.90 21.48
N SER A 598 11.12 -17.78 21.24
CA SER A 598 11.73 -16.46 21.06
C SER A 598 11.49 -15.52 22.24
N ASN A 599 11.03 -16.02 23.39
CA ASN A 599 10.70 -15.17 24.54
C ASN A 599 11.86 -14.22 24.90
N GLY A 600 11.57 -12.94 25.02
CA GLY A 600 12.53 -11.89 25.33
C GLY A 600 13.35 -11.39 24.13
N GLN A 601 13.32 -12.07 22.99
CA GLN A 601 14.04 -11.68 21.77
C GLN A 601 13.32 -10.53 21.01
N PRO A 602 14.03 -9.79 20.14
CA PRO A 602 13.41 -8.84 19.25
C PRO A 602 12.39 -9.51 18.32
N PHE A 603 11.18 -8.94 18.22
CA PHE A 603 10.10 -9.48 17.36
C PHE A 603 10.35 -9.24 15.87
N ALA A 604 10.75 -8.03 15.50
CA ALA A 604 10.96 -7.64 14.10
C ALA A 604 12.38 -7.09 13.93
N SER A 605 13.39 -7.93 14.19
CA SER A 605 14.81 -7.56 14.13
C SER A 605 15.26 -7.10 12.74
N PHE A 606 14.54 -7.47 11.69
CA PHE A 606 14.75 -7.05 10.31
C PHE A 606 14.24 -5.62 10.01
N THR A 607 13.53 -4.97 10.93
CA THR A 607 13.18 -3.56 10.83
C THR A 607 14.19 -2.71 11.60
N PRO A 608 14.68 -1.58 11.00
CA PRO A 608 15.58 -0.67 11.70
C PRO A 608 14.92 -0.05 12.92
N LYS A 609 15.68 0.15 14.00
CA LYS A 609 15.17 0.84 15.20
C LYS A 609 15.01 2.34 15.00
N HIS A 610 15.90 2.94 14.20
CA HIS A 610 15.90 4.36 13.88
C HIS A 610 15.73 4.53 12.39
N ILE A 611 14.77 5.33 11.98
CA ILE A 611 14.51 5.70 10.59
C ILE A 611 14.35 7.22 10.55
N PHE A 612 15.12 7.89 9.69
CA PHE A 612 15.00 9.29 9.40
C PHE A 612 14.81 9.49 7.91
N ARG A 613 13.84 10.32 7.53
CA ARG A 613 13.54 10.72 6.17
C ARG A 613 13.43 12.23 6.12
N LEU A 614 14.11 12.85 5.16
CA LEU A 614 14.03 14.28 4.89
C LEU A 614 13.90 14.48 3.39
N TRP A 615 13.01 15.32 2.99
CA TRP A 615 12.96 15.93 1.67
C TRP A 615 12.76 17.43 1.82
N THR A 616 13.43 18.20 0.99
CA THR A 616 13.26 19.66 0.97
C THR A 616 13.38 20.17 -0.47
N ASN A 617 12.64 21.22 -0.79
CA ASN A 617 12.71 21.88 -2.08
C ASN A 617 12.62 23.40 -1.89
N TYR A 618 13.51 24.14 -2.55
CA TYR A 618 13.60 25.59 -2.47
C TYR A 618 13.52 26.22 -3.86
N ALA A 619 12.49 27.03 -4.11
CA ALA A 619 12.33 27.82 -5.33
C ALA A 619 13.08 29.15 -5.17
N LEU A 620 14.08 29.41 -6.01
CA LEU A 620 14.94 30.59 -5.88
C LEU A 620 14.20 31.87 -6.28
N PRO A 621 13.93 32.80 -5.36
CA PRO A 621 13.25 34.06 -5.67
C PRO A 621 14.00 34.93 -6.68
N ALA A 622 15.35 34.91 -6.61
CA ALA A 622 16.24 35.68 -7.49
C ALA A 622 16.09 35.34 -8.98
N MET A 623 15.51 34.16 -9.31
CA MET A 623 15.25 33.68 -10.70
C MET A 623 13.75 33.64 -11.01
N GLU A 624 12.97 34.55 -10.45
CA GLU A 624 11.51 34.57 -10.62
C GLU A 624 10.83 33.22 -10.29
N ARG A 625 11.43 32.47 -9.37
CA ARG A 625 11.02 31.08 -9.02
C ARG A 625 11.10 30.11 -10.19
N ARG A 626 11.84 30.41 -11.27
CA ARG A 626 12.00 29.49 -12.40
C ARG A 626 12.92 28.33 -12.05
N LEU A 627 13.92 28.55 -11.19
CA LEU A 627 14.82 27.51 -10.72
C LEU A 627 14.41 27.05 -9.31
N SER A 628 14.21 25.75 -9.13
CA SER A 628 14.12 25.13 -7.81
C SER A 628 15.20 24.10 -7.62
N VAL A 629 15.74 24.03 -6.41
CA VAL A 629 16.72 23.05 -5.97
C VAL A 629 16.18 22.33 -4.75
N GLY A 630 16.36 21.04 -4.71
CA GLY A 630 15.87 20.21 -3.63
C GLY A 630 16.77 19.01 -3.39
N GLY A 631 16.46 18.28 -2.37
CA GLY A 631 17.15 17.04 -2.06
C GLY A 631 16.57 16.36 -0.84
N GLY A 632 17.02 15.12 -0.64
CA GLY A 632 16.58 14.28 0.44
C GLY A 632 17.72 13.57 1.16
N VAL A 633 17.43 13.16 2.38
CA VAL A 633 18.29 12.30 3.17
C VAL A 633 17.44 11.16 3.74
N GLN A 634 17.88 9.93 3.51
CA GLN A 634 17.30 8.74 4.09
C GLN A 634 18.36 8.07 4.97
N MET A 635 18.12 8.02 6.27
CA MET A 635 19.00 7.35 7.23
C MET A 635 18.25 6.25 7.94
N GLN A 636 18.93 5.15 8.21
CA GLN A 636 18.42 4.11 9.08
C GLN A 636 19.54 3.42 9.86
N SER A 637 19.20 2.94 11.06
CA SER A 637 20.08 2.09 11.84
C SER A 637 20.24 0.70 11.21
N GLY A 638 21.22 -0.05 11.66
CA GLY A 638 21.39 -1.44 11.26
C GLY A 638 20.20 -2.32 11.68
N TYR A 639 20.04 -3.43 10.96
CA TYR A 639 19.03 -4.46 11.22
C TYR A 639 19.64 -5.86 11.03
N SER A 640 18.91 -6.88 11.47
CA SER A 640 19.40 -8.27 11.38
C SER A 640 18.27 -9.24 11.09
N THR A 641 18.61 -10.35 10.44
CA THR A 641 17.69 -11.46 10.17
C THR A 641 18.33 -12.75 10.68
N VAL A 642 17.56 -13.59 11.37
CA VAL A 642 17.99 -14.91 11.83
C VAL A 642 17.65 -15.95 10.76
N SER A 643 18.61 -16.76 10.36
CA SER A 643 18.48 -17.84 9.38
C SER A 643 19.08 -19.12 9.96
N GLY A 644 18.22 -19.97 10.56
CA GLY A 644 18.69 -21.11 11.35
C GLY A 644 19.59 -20.66 12.51
N PRO A 645 20.80 -21.20 12.65
CA PRO A 645 21.75 -20.82 13.72
C PRO A 645 22.46 -19.48 13.40
N VAL A 646 22.32 -18.93 12.21
CA VAL A 646 23.10 -17.80 11.72
C VAL A 646 22.31 -16.49 11.82
N THR A 647 22.96 -15.42 12.25
CA THR A 647 22.39 -14.07 12.23
C THR A 647 23.07 -13.22 11.14
N LEU A 648 22.30 -12.88 10.12
CA LEU A 648 22.71 -11.94 9.08
C LEU A 648 22.55 -10.51 9.57
N ARG A 649 23.49 -9.63 9.22
CA ARG A 649 23.45 -8.22 9.66
C ARG A 649 23.69 -7.27 8.51
N GLN A 650 22.90 -6.20 8.47
CA GLN A 650 23.12 -5.01 7.67
C GLN A 650 23.43 -3.85 8.62
N GLY A 651 24.58 -3.21 8.44
CA GLY A 651 24.92 -1.98 9.16
C GLY A 651 24.00 -0.80 8.79
N GLY A 652 23.97 0.20 9.62
CA GLY A 652 23.25 1.44 9.30
C GLY A 652 23.81 2.12 8.05
N TYR A 653 22.95 2.84 7.33
CA TYR A 653 23.36 3.57 6.14
C TYR A 653 22.58 4.88 5.95
N THR A 654 23.17 5.74 5.13
CA THR A 654 22.58 7.02 4.71
C THR A 654 22.61 7.10 3.20
N LEU A 655 21.48 7.48 2.61
CA LEU A 655 21.33 7.83 1.20
C LEU A 655 21.06 9.32 1.10
N VAL A 656 21.58 9.94 0.04
CA VAL A 656 21.36 11.34 -0.26
C VAL A 656 20.89 11.45 -1.70
N ASP A 657 19.82 12.21 -1.89
CA ASP A 657 19.20 12.45 -3.18
C ASP A 657 19.22 13.96 -3.47
N LEU A 658 19.41 14.36 -4.73
CA LEU A 658 19.40 15.74 -5.17
C LEU A 658 18.41 15.94 -6.31
N ARG A 659 17.84 17.13 -6.37
CA ARG A 659 16.94 17.57 -7.44
C ARG A 659 17.27 18.98 -7.89
N MET A 660 17.14 19.19 -9.19
CA MET A 660 17.10 20.52 -9.79
C MET A 660 15.94 20.55 -10.78
N ALA A 661 15.14 21.61 -10.76
CA ALA A 661 14.11 21.80 -11.77
C ALA A 661 14.11 23.25 -12.26
N TYR A 662 13.88 23.40 -13.56
CA TYR A 662 13.82 24.70 -14.22
C TYR A 662 12.54 24.83 -15.03
N ARG A 663 11.74 25.85 -14.71
CA ARG A 663 10.54 26.20 -15.45
C ARG A 663 10.94 27.01 -16.69
N LEU A 664 10.87 26.36 -17.84
CA LEU A 664 11.24 26.92 -19.16
C LEU A 664 10.28 28.05 -19.53
N ASP A 665 8.98 27.80 -19.36
CA ASP A 665 7.91 28.79 -19.52
C ASP A 665 6.77 28.52 -18.52
N LYS A 666 5.61 29.14 -18.70
CA LYS A 666 4.44 28.95 -17.80
C LYS A 666 3.85 27.54 -17.85
N HIS A 667 4.16 26.76 -18.88
CA HIS A 667 3.59 25.44 -19.12
C HIS A 667 4.63 24.31 -19.01
N LEU A 668 5.91 24.59 -19.22
CA LEU A 668 6.93 23.57 -19.39
C LEU A 668 8.01 23.64 -18.32
N THR A 669 8.21 22.52 -17.62
CA THR A 669 9.23 22.35 -16.58
C THR A 669 10.13 21.17 -16.91
N ALA A 670 11.45 21.38 -16.86
CA ALA A 670 12.46 20.32 -16.93
C ALA A 670 13.01 20.07 -15.53
N SER A 671 13.20 18.81 -15.14
CA SER A 671 13.80 18.44 -13.87
C SER A 671 14.79 17.32 -13.99
N LEU A 672 15.80 17.35 -13.14
CA LEU A 672 16.85 16.33 -13.00
C LEU A 672 16.83 15.83 -11.54
N ASN A 673 16.64 14.54 -11.36
CA ASN A 673 16.77 13.86 -10.08
C ASN A 673 18.00 12.97 -10.10
N LEU A 674 18.84 13.06 -9.06
CA LEU A 674 20.03 12.23 -8.85
C LEU A 674 19.86 11.52 -7.50
N ASN A 675 19.61 10.21 -7.51
CA ASN A 675 19.37 9.42 -6.34
C ASN A 675 20.65 8.68 -5.91
N ASN A 676 20.78 8.40 -4.60
CA ASN A 676 21.94 7.75 -4.00
C ASN A 676 23.26 8.38 -4.50
N VAL A 677 23.38 9.69 -4.36
CA VAL A 677 24.48 10.52 -4.91
C VAL A 677 25.86 9.97 -4.63
N PHE A 678 26.08 9.42 -3.42
CA PHE A 678 27.35 8.86 -2.97
C PHE A 678 27.56 7.40 -3.36
N ASP A 679 26.65 6.83 -4.16
CA ASP A 679 26.68 5.44 -4.61
C ASP A 679 26.84 4.42 -3.45
N ARG A 680 26.15 4.69 -2.34
CA ARG A 680 26.23 3.83 -1.16
C ARG A 680 25.78 2.41 -1.51
N ARG A 681 26.64 1.41 -1.23
CA ARG A 681 26.29 -0.01 -1.32
C ARG A 681 25.69 -0.48 0.00
N TYR A 682 24.54 -1.13 -0.07
CA TYR A 682 23.81 -1.67 1.08
C TYR A 682 22.88 -2.80 0.64
N TYR A 683 22.47 -3.61 1.58
CA TYR A 683 21.37 -4.55 1.37
C TYR A 683 20.06 -3.87 1.78
N GLN A 684 19.10 -3.83 0.86
CA GLN A 684 17.75 -3.34 1.14
C GLN A 684 16.97 -4.37 1.95
N SER A 685 17.17 -5.67 1.68
CA SER A 685 16.60 -6.75 2.46
C SER A 685 17.62 -7.88 2.67
N LEU A 686 17.54 -8.52 3.83
CA LEU A 686 18.22 -9.75 4.19
C LEU A 686 17.17 -10.79 4.57
N SER A 687 17.19 -11.96 3.92
CA SER A 687 16.21 -13.02 4.15
C SER A 687 16.85 -14.27 4.78
N GLY A 688 17.96 -14.74 4.21
CA GLY A 688 18.62 -15.95 4.70
C GLY A 688 19.96 -16.22 4.03
N THR A 689 20.60 -17.31 4.40
CA THR A 689 21.86 -17.71 3.79
C THR A 689 21.68 -18.25 2.36
N SER A 690 20.54 -18.85 2.08
CA SER A 690 20.30 -19.59 0.84
C SER A 690 19.84 -18.73 -0.35
N TRP A 691 19.18 -17.60 -0.11
CA TRP A 691 18.57 -16.79 -1.17
C TRP A 691 17.96 -15.48 -0.64
N ASN A 692 17.48 -14.63 -1.56
CA ASN A 692 16.62 -13.46 -1.34
C ASN A 692 17.25 -12.35 -0.48
N ASN A 693 18.58 -12.20 -0.54
CA ASN A 693 19.23 -11.00 -0.08
C ASN A 693 19.32 -10.04 -1.28
N ARG A 694 18.93 -8.79 -1.09
CA ARG A 694 18.80 -7.84 -2.19
C ARG A 694 19.59 -6.58 -1.93
N TYR A 695 20.45 -6.23 -2.88
CA TYR A 695 21.11 -4.93 -2.86
C TYR A 695 20.11 -3.81 -3.10
N GLY A 696 20.35 -2.66 -2.47
CA GLY A 696 19.65 -1.43 -2.79
C GLY A 696 20.18 -0.80 -4.09
N GLU A 697 19.37 0.04 -4.69
CA GLU A 697 19.68 0.70 -5.96
C GLU A 697 21.01 1.48 -5.90
N PRO A 698 21.86 1.34 -6.93
CA PRO A 698 23.03 2.20 -7.12
C PRO A 698 22.63 3.65 -7.39
N ARG A 699 23.63 4.55 -7.44
CA ARG A 699 23.41 5.90 -7.92
C ARG A 699 22.74 5.86 -9.30
N ASN A 700 21.66 6.64 -9.43
CA ASN A 700 20.89 6.73 -10.66
C ASN A 700 20.44 8.17 -10.94
N VAL A 701 20.12 8.43 -12.19
CA VAL A 701 19.68 9.73 -12.67
C VAL A 701 18.36 9.59 -13.43
N MET A 702 17.48 10.58 -13.30
CA MET A 702 16.24 10.70 -14.05
C MET A 702 16.08 12.13 -14.54
N LEU A 703 15.92 12.30 -15.84
CA LEU A 703 15.52 13.54 -16.50
C LEU A 703 14.00 13.47 -16.77
N THR A 704 13.28 14.51 -16.41
CA THR A 704 11.82 14.58 -16.64
C THR A 704 11.45 15.92 -17.25
N LEU A 705 10.65 15.88 -18.30
CA LEU A 705 10.01 17.04 -18.92
C LEU A 705 8.51 16.95 -18.68
N ARG A 706 7.93 18.01 -18.07
CA ARG A 706 6.50 18.08 -17.73
C ARG A 706 5.87 19.30 -18.40
N ALA A 707 4.75 19.05 -19.07
CA ALA A 707 3.88 20.07 -19.65
C ALA A 707 2.56 20.15 -18.87
N GLN A 708 2.08 21.35 -18.56
CA GLN A 708 0.84 21.60 -17.83
C GLN A 708 0.04 22.73 -18.51
N TYR A 709 -1.23 22.49 -18.76
CA TYR A 709 -2.17 23.45 -19.37
C TYR A 709 -3.49 23.50 -18.61
#